data_87bb370f87571dd90b5b81caed3dec05
#
_entry.id   87bb370f87571dd90b5b81caed3dec05
#
_cell.length_a   1.000
_cell.length_b   1.000
_cell.length_c   1.000
_cell.angle_alpha   90.00
_cell.angle_beta   90.00
_cell.angle_gamma   90.00
#
_symmetry.space_group_name_H-M   'P 1'
#
loop_
_entity.id
_entity.type
_entity.pdbx_description
1 polymer ?
#
loop_
_entity_poly.entity_id
_entity_poly.type
_entity_poly.pdbx_seq_one_letter_code
_entity_poly.pdbx_strand_id
1 'polypeptide(L)'
;MERDSRKRAEALLAQMTATEKVGQLNQHLYGFRIYHVEDGKIIFTQELKDEVKKWGGIGTIYGLYRADPWSEKNYETGLAGGLSMQAYNQLQKYVIEHSRLGIPFLLSSECPHGHQALDGYLLPVNLAVGASFDPALYERAGQVCGRQLKQMGVDFALVSALDILRDPRWGRSEECYGEDPYLSAELARAIVTGIQKEGVAVVAKHFCAQGETTGGVNASAARIGERELWEIHLQAAKACCEAGVKGIMAAYNEIDGKFCHANRHLLQDILREQLGFDGVVMADGIAIDQLDIMTGDNIRSAALALKAGVDISLWDEGYTKLEEALKQGFITEKELDQAVLRVLTLKFEQGLMDKPYIDENGNRTASYSENGAVSFPTEAYQESEKLARESVVLLKNENVLPIGRAEKIALIGPNADDIYRQIGDYSPPMDRAGYETLKSGMEKEFGAGRVRCYNGHEVGTAVSLAENADIIVLALGGSSSRFKGALFDENGAAKVQGVLEMDCGEGMDTARLQLPGNQNELFTAVCALKKPVISVVIAGRPYAIPEIAQDSDALLYAFYPGPMGGKAIAELLSGKYAPSGRLPVSLPRNCGQLPVYYNHTVSYPAMHYCDMEQGVLYTFGEGMGYSHMEYVDICLKKQQDVWIISGIVKNKGNIDDTAVLQCYRKVLSGELVPRERELVAFSRIKVEKGSQKAFEIVMDADKFRYFNESGAKIYKSKILLMDSGKIIFEE
;
A
#
# COMPACT_ATOMS: atom_id res chain seq x y z
N MET A 1 -10.68 -15.07 26.36
CA MET A 1 -11.18 -13.78 25.87
C MET A 1 -12.17 -13.96 24.71
N GLU A 2 -11.79 -14.49 23.57
CA GLU A 2 -12.69 -14.62 22.38
C GLU A 2 -14.02 -15.33 22.67
N ARG A 3 -14.02 -16.46 23.38
CA ARG A 3 -15.27 -17.17 23.78
C ARG A 3 -16.17 -16.32 24.67
N ASP A 4 -15.62 -15.45 25.50
CA ASP A 4 -16.39 -14.56 26.37
C ASP A 4 -16.96 -13.38 25.59
N SER A 5 -16.16 -12.76 24.70
CA SER A 5 -16.60 -11.68 23.81
C SER A 5 -17.77 -12.12 22.94
N ARG A 6 -17.70 -13.31 22.34
CA ARG A 6 -18.78 -13.85 21.51
C ARG A 6 -20.07 -14.11 22.32
N LYS A 7 -19.99 -14.69 23.54
CA LYS A 7 -21.17 -14.88 24.38
C LYS A 7 -21.83 -13.57 24.78
N ARG A 8 -21.03 -12.55 25.09
CA ARG A 8 -21.55 -11.22 25.41
C ARG A 8 -22.23 -10.59 24.19
N ALA A 9 -21.64 -10.75 23.00
CA ALA A 9 -22.23 -10.31 21.74
C ALA A 9 -23.56 -11.03 21.44
N GLU A 10 -23.65 -12.35 21.66
CA GLU A 10 -24.90 -13.13 21.51
C GLU A 10 -26.00 -12.64 22.47
N ALA A 11 -25.64 -12.33 23.71
CA ALA A 11 -26.58 -11.80 24.70
C ALA A 11 -27.07 -10.38 24.37
N LEU A 12 -26.23 -9.55 23.77
CA LEU A 12 -26.60 -8.23 23.30
C LEU A 12 -27.47 -8.29 22.03
N LEU A 13 -27.08 -9.13 21.07
CA LEU A 13 -27.81 -9.37 19.82
C LEU A 13 -29.26 -9.77 20.07
N ALA A 14 -29.52 -10.63 21.06
CA ALA A 14 -30.85 -11.06 21.44
C ALA A 14 -31.77 -9.93 21.94
N GLN A 15 -31.23 -8.76 22.27
CA GLN A 15 -31.98 -7.58 22.73
C GLN A 15 -32.25 -6.58 21.61
N MET A 16 -31.65 -6.75 20.43
CA MET A 16 -31.69 -5.81 19.34
C MET A 16 -32.94 -5.97 18.47
N THR A 17 -33.50 -4.86 18.04
CA THR A 17 -34.49 -4.82 16.96
C THR A 17 -33.85 -5.02 15.60
N ALA A 18 -34.63 -5.33 14.56
CA ALA A 18 -34.10 -5.43 13.19
C ALA A 18 -33.45 -4.11 12.72
N THR A 19 -34.06 -2.97 13.04
CA THR A 19 -33.53 -1.64 12.71
C THR A 19 -32.15 -1.42 13.36
N GLU A 20 -31.99 -1.74 14.65
CA GLU A 20 -30.70 -1.61 15.35
C GLU A 20 -29.63 -2.57 14.78
N LYS A 21 -30.03 -3.79 14.39
CA LYS A 21 -29.16 -4.76 13.72
C LYS A 21 -28.64 -4.19 12.39
N VAL A 22 -29.51 -3.65 11.56
CA VAL A 22 -29.14 -3.00 10.29
C VAL A 22 -28.22 -1.80 10.54
N GLY A 23 -28.49 -0.98 11.56
CA GLY A 23 -27.63 0.14 11.95
C GLY A 23 -26.19 -0.28 12.29
N GLN A 24 -25.99 -1.48 12.87
CA GLN A 24 -24.64 -1.98 13.18
C GLN A 24 -23.84 -2.43 11.95
N LEU A 25 -24.52 -2.75 10.84
CA LEU A 25 -23.88 -3.16 9.58
C LEU A 25 -23.63 -1.98 8.63
N ASN A 26 -24.12 -0.79 8.97
CA ASN A 26 -23.99 0.39 8.13
C ASN A 26 -22.79 1.25 8.53
N GLN A 27 -22.11 1.74 7.50
CA GLN A 27 -21.09 2.77 7.52
C GLN A 27 -21.46 3.82 6.46
N HIS A 28 -22.66 4.40 6.60
CA HIS A 28 -23.30 5.24 5.60
C HIS A 28 -22.78 6.68 5.61
N LEU A 29 -22.38 7.21 6.77
CA LEU A 29 -21.95 8.59 6.92
C LEU A 29 -20.49 8.80 6.47
N TYR A 30 -20.26 9.91 5.77
CA TYR A 30 -18.90 10.45 5.56
C TYR A 30 -18.46 11.20 6.83
N GLY A 31 -17.58 10.62 7.61
CA GLY A 31 -17.16 11.15 8.92
C GLY A 31 -16.64 12.60 8.87
N PHE A 32 -15.97 12.99 7.78
CA PHE A 32 -15.51 14.36 7.57
C PHE A 32 -16.64 15.36 7.30
N ARG A 33 -17.87 14.91 7.02
CA ARG A 33 -19.07 15.78 6.82
C ARG A 33 -19.95 15.92 8.05
N ILE A 34 -19.78 15.06 9.08
CA ILE A 34 -20.68 15.04 10.25
C ILE A 34 -20.36 16.12 11.29
N TYR A 35 -19.33 16.92 11.07
CA TYR A 35 -18.93 18.01 11.96
C TYR A 35 -18.43 19.24 11.22
N HIS A 36 -18.43 20.35 11.93
CA HIS A 36 -17.64 21.54 11.59
C HIS A 36 -16.95 22.07 12.84
N VAL A 37 -15.86 22.81 12.64
CA VAL A 37 -15.10 23.45 13.72
C VAL A 37 -15.41 24.95 13.70
N GLU A 38 -15.91 25.50 14.82
CA GLU A 38 -16.22 26.91 15.00
C GLU A 38 -15.62 27.39 16.33
N ASP A 39 -14.80 28.42 16.32
CA ASP A 39 -14.09 28.94 17.49
C ASP A 39 -13.36 27.84 18.32
N GLY A 40 -12.74 26.87 17.63
CA GLY A 40 -12.04 25.75 18.26
C GLY A 40 -12.95 24.70 18.90
N LYS A 41 -14.28 24.78 18.68
CA LYS A 41 -15.26 23.81 19.18
C LYS A 41 -15.77 22.93 18.05
N ILE A 42 -16.02 21.67 18.36
CA ILE A 42 -16.58 20.69 17.42
C ILE A 42 -18.10 20.74 17.54
N ILE A 43 -18.78 20.96 16.42
CA ILE A 43 -20.24 21.02 16.33
C ILE A 43 -20.70 19.93 15.38
N PHE A 44 -21.50 18.98 15.90
CA PHE A 44 -22.08 17.90 15.10
C PHE A 44 -23.27 18.35 14.27
N THR A 45 -23.32 17.88 13.04
CA THR A 45 -24.37 18.20 12.07
C THR A 45 -25.70 17.56 12.41
N GLN A 46 -26.78 18.05 11.78
CA GLN A 46 -28.11 17.45 11.92
C GLN A 46 -28.16 16.06 11.28
N GLU A 47 -27.43 15.84 10.18
CA GLU A 47 -27.32 14.54 9.50
C GLU A 47 -26.86 13.42 10.46
N LEU A 48 -25.80 13.64 11.24
CA LEU A 48 -25.36 12.70 12.27
C LEU A 48 -26.47 12.40 13.29
N LYS A 49 -27.17 13.44 13.77
CA LYS A 49 -28.21 13.29 14.78
C LYS A 49 -29.41 12.48 14.25
N ASP A 50 -29.78 12.71 13.01
CA ASP A 50 -30.86 12.01 12.34
C ASP A 50 -30.50 10.53 12.11
N GLU A 51 -29.24 10.25 11.71
CA GLU A 51 -28.74 8.89 11.50
C GLU A 51 -28.70 8.08 12.81
N VAL A 52 -28.19 8.66 13.91
CA VAL A 52 -28.18 8.04 15.24
C VAL A 52 -29.62 7.71 15.68
N LYS A 53 -30.56 8.63 15.47
CA LYS A 53 -31.97 8.45 15.82
C LYS A 53 -32.64 7.38 14.95
N LYS A 54 -32.36 7.36 13.65
CA LYS A 54 -32.94 6.41 12.69
C LYS A 54 -32.63 4.97 13.06
N TRP A 55 -31.39 4.69 13.39
CA TRP A 55 -30.91 3.33 13.67
C TRP A 55 -30.88 2.94 15.15
N GLY A 56 -31.14 3.88 16.05
CA GLY A 56 -30.94 3.66 17.49
C GLY A 56 -29.48 3.46 17.87
N GLY A 57 -28.57 4.08 17.15
CA GLY A 57 -27.13 4.01 17.28
C GLY A 57 -26.42 4.00 15.91
N ILE A 58 -25.11 3.87 15.89
CA ILE A 58 -24.30 3.77 14.68
C ILE A 58 -23.34 2.58 14.80
N GLY A 59 -23.19 1.81 13.73
CA GLY A 59 -22.26 0.67 13.71
C GLY A 59 -20.80 1.11 13.53
N THR A 60 -20.51 1.78 12.43
CA THR A 60 -19.18 2.22 12.05
C THR A 60 -19.24 3.63 11.43
N ILE A 61 -18.21 4.43 11.64
CA ILE A 61 -18.02 5.74 11.01
C ILE A 61 -16.71 5.71 10.24
N TYR A 62 -16.74 6.12 8.97
CA TYR A 62 -15.54 6.23 8.14
C TYR A 62 -14.98 7.64 8.12
N GLY A 63 -13.65 7.74 8.23
CA GLY A 63 -12.91 8.93 7.80
C GLY A 63 -13.20 10.21 8.59
N LEU A 64 -13.42 10.12 9.91
CA LEU A 64 -13.61 11.29 10.77
C LEU A 64 -12.45 12.29 10.63
N TYR A 65 -11.23 11.79 10.44
CA TYR A 65 -10.00 12.57 10.37
C TYR A 65 -9.52 12.83 8.93
N ARG A 66 -10.21 12.28 7.93
CA ARG A 66 -9.78 12.44 6.54
C ARG A 66 -9.62 13.92 6.20
N ALA A 67 -8.44 14.27 5.71
CA ALA A 67 -8.10 15.61 5.27
C ALA A 67 -7.40 15.54 3.91
N ASP A 68 -8.11 16.00 2.89
CA ASP A 68 -7.65 16.06 1.50
C ASP A 68 -8.60 16.98 0.71
N PRO A 69 -8.33 17.28 -0.58
CA PRO A 69 -9.22 18.10 -1.39
C PRO A 69 -10.64 17.53 -1.58
N TRP A 70 -10.83 16.21 -1.51
CA TRP A 70 -12.16 15.60 -1.59
C TRP A 70 -12.98 15.84 -0.33
N SER A 71 -12.36 15.73 0.84
CA SER A 71 -13.02 16.01 2.12
C SER A 71 -13.18 17.50 2.40
N GLU A 72 -12.46 18.37 1.67
CA GLU A 72 -12.38 19.82 1.92
C GLU A 72 -11.87 20.20 3.33
N LYS A 73 -11.20 19.24 3.99
CA LYS A 73 -10.61 19.43 5.32
C LYS A 73 -9.13 19.80 5.22
N ASN A 74 -8.74 20.77 6.04
CA ASN A 74 -7.39 21.26 6.20
C ASN A 74 -7.14 21.67 7.66
N TYR A 75 -6.02 22.32 7.97
CA TYR A 75 -5.69 22.73 9.34
C TYR A 75 -6.63 23.80 9.97
N GLU A 76 -7.48 24.43 9.17
CA GLU A 76 -8.49 25.40 9.65
C GLU A 76 -9.84 24.74 9.91
N THR A 77 -10.21 23.76 9.08
CA THR A 77 -11.56 23.16 9.05
C THR A 77 -11.61 21.72 9.55
N GLY A 78 -10.45 21.08 9.74
CA GLY A 78 -10.29 19.69 10.14
C GLY A 78 -9.89 19.50 11.60
N LEU A 79 -9.62 18.27 11.96
CA LEU A 79 -9.31 17.84 13.32
C LEU A 79 -7.81 17.59 13.47
N ALA A 80 -7.05 18.60 13.87
CA ALA A 80 -5.62 18.50 14.12
C ALA A 80 -5.32 18.50 15.64
N GLY A 81 -4.23 17.88 16.03
CA GLY A 81 -3.75 17.88 17.42
C GLY A 81 -4.80 17.38 18.41
N GLY A 82 -5.03 18.15 19.49
CA GLY A 82 -5.96 17.78 20.55
C GLY A 82 -7.43 17.67 20.12
N LEU A 83 -7.82 18.32 19.00
CA LEU A 83 -9.19 18.23 18.50
C LEU A 83 -9.56 16.82 18.03
N SER A 84 -8.60 16.00 17.60
CA SER A 84 -8.87 14.62 17.15
C SER A 84 -9.42 13.76 18.29
N MET A 85 -8.75 13.74 19.45
CA MET A 85 -9.20 13.00 20.62
C MET A 85 -10.55 13.53 21.15
N GLN A 86 -10.69 14.87 21.19
CA GLN A 86 -11.94 15.49 21.62
C GLN A 86 -13.11 15.07 20.73
N ALA A 87 -12.93 15.10 19.41
CA ALA A 87 -13.93 14.70 18.44
C ALA A 87 -14.38 13.25 18.65
N TYR A 88 -13.40 12.34 18.81
CA TYR A 88 -13.71 10.93 19.07
C TYR A 88 -14.53 10.75 20.34
N ASN A 89 -14.08 11.30 21.47
CA ASN A 89 -14.75 11.13 22.76
C ASN A 89 -16.13 11.79 22.78
N GLN A 90 -16.28 13.00 22.21
CA GLN A 90 -17.59 13.67 22.12
C GLN A 90 -18.56 12.88 21.24
N LEU A 91 -18.09 12.33 20.13
CA LEU A 91 -18.90 11.55 19.21
C LEU A 91 -19.33 10.21 19.83
N GLN A 92 -18.42 9.49 20.49
CA GLN A 92 -18.76 8.27 21.24
C GLN A 92 -19.80 8.55 22.33
N LYS A 93 -19.59 9.61 23.11
CA LYS A 93 -20.55 10.02 24.14
C LYS A 93 -21.93 10.28 23.53
N TYR A 94 -21.97 11.08 22.43
CA TYR A 94 -23.22 11.39 21.77
C TYR A 94 -23.97 10.13 21.31
N VAL A 95 -23.28 9.23 20.62
CA VAL A 95 -23.87 7.97 20.10
C VAL A 95 -24.40 7.10 21.25
N ILE A 96 -23.63 6.91 22.31
CA ILE A 96 -23.99 6.10 23.47
C ILE A 96 -25.23 6.69 24.18
N GLU A 97 -25.23 7.99 24.46
CA GLU A 97 -26.33 8.66 25.22
C GLU A 97 -27.63 8.77 24.41
N HIS A 98 -27.56 8.73 23.06
CA HIS A 98 -28.74 8.86 22.20
C HIS A 98 -29.16 7.54 21.53
N SER A 99 -28.62 6.41 21.98
CA SER A 99 -29.01 5.06 21.56
C SER A 99 -29.59 4.25 22.70
N ARG A 100 -30.58 3.37 22.40
CA ARG A 100 -31.30 2.57 23.41
C ARG A 100 -30.40 1.58 24.13
N LEU A 101 -29.47 0.96 23.42
CA LEU A 101 -28.57 -0.08 23.95
C LEU A 101 -27.20 0.47 24.31
N GLY A 102 -26.93 1.73 24.08
CA GLY A 102 -25.63 2.35 24.39
C GLY A 102 -24.44 1.70 23.69
N ILE A 103 -24.62 1.16 22.47
CA ILE A 103 -23.58 0.49 21.72
C ILE A 103 -22.64 1.54 21.10
N PRO A 104 -21.35 1.55 21.43
CA PRO A 104 -20.40 2.48 20.83
C PRO A 104 -20.15 2.16 19.35
N PHE A 105 -19.76 3.18 18.55
CA PHE A 105 -19.38 2.96 17.14
C PHE A 105 -17.93 2.52 17.01
N LEU A 106 -17.60 1.90 15.86
CA LEU A 106 -16.24 1.67 15.39
C LEU A 106 -15.79 2.84 14.50
N LEU A 107 -14.56 3.30 14.63
CA LEU A 107 -13.99 4.33 13.76
C LEU A 107 -13.03 3.70 12.75
N SER A 108 -13.35 3.81 11.45
CA SER A 108 -12.44 3.41 10.39
C SER A 108 -11.73 4.63 9.76
N SER A 109 -10.46 4.44 9.39
CA SER A 109 -9.66 5.50 8.77
C SER A 109 -8.69 4.93 7.74
N GLU A 110 -8.45 5.69 6.66
CA GLU A 110 -7.52 5.31 5.61
C GLU A 110 -6.08 5.30 6.11
N CYS A 111 -5.40 4.20 5.81
CA CYS A 111 -4.01 3.99 6.19
C CYS A 111 -3.24 3.17 5.13
N PRO A 112 -3.32 3.49 3.83
CA PRO A 112 -2.63 2.72 2.78
C PRO A 112 -1.11 2.71 2.96
N HIS A 113 -0.51 3.85 3.30
CA HIS A 113 0.91 4.04 3.58
C HIS A 113 1.13 5.05 4.72
N GLY A 114 0.43 4.86 5.82
CA GLY A 114 0.34 5.79 6.95
C GLY A 114 -1.04 6.43 7.03
N HIS A 115 -1.29 7.17 8.11
CA HIS A 115 -2.62 7.68 8.42
C HIS A 115 -2.98 8.93 7.59
N GLN A 116 -4.01 8.86 6.77
CA GLN A 116 -4.54 9.99 6.00
C GLN A 116 -5.33 10.97 6.88
N ALA A 117 -4.63 11.64 7.76
CA ALA A 117 -5.19 12.63 8.68
C ALA A 117 -4.22 13.80 8.86
N LEU A 118 -4.71 14.94 9.34
CA LEU A 118 -3.83 16.05 9.75
C LEU A 118 -2.88 15.56 10.83
N ASP A 119 -1.62 15.96 10.75
CA ASP A 119 -0.52 15.48 11.59
C ASP A 119 -0.25 13.96 11.43
N GLY A 120 -0.76 13.31 10.37
CA GLY A 120 -0.62 11.89 10.09
C GLY A 120 0.84 11.49 9.83
N TYR A 121 1.26 10.35 10.42
CA TYR A 121 2.53 9.74 10.12
C TYR A 121 2.44 9.03 8.77
N LEU A 122 3.23 9.48 7.80
CA LEU A 122 3.29 8.90 6.48
C LEU A 122 4.55 8.06 6.29
N LEU A 123 4.40 6.99 5.55
CA LEU A 123 5.44 6.10 5.07
C LEU A 123 5.70 6.33 3.58
N PRO A 124 6.79 5.82 3.02
CA PRO A 124 6.88 5.57 1.58
C PRO A 124 5.67 4.76 1.11
N VAL A 125 5.22 4.97 -0.13
CA VAL A 125 4.11 4.17 -0.69
C VAL A 125 4.49 2.68 -0.76
N ASN A 126 3.49 1.81 -0.84
CA ASN A 126 3.72 0.37 -0.76
C ASN A 126 4.70 -0.16 -1.82
N LEU A 127 4.68 0.41 -3.02
CA LEU A 127 5.63 0.03 -4.07
C LEU A 127 7.09 0.37 -3.69
N ALA A 128 7.31 1.49 -2.98
CA ALA A 128 8.60 1.81 -2.39
C ALA A 128 8.95 0.84 -1.25
N VAL A 129 8.00 0.54 -0.37
CA VAL A 129 8.20 -0.48 0.69
C VAL A 129 8.59 -1.82 0.08
N GLY A 130 7.94 -2.24 -1.01
CA GLY A 130 8.31 -3.44 -1.76
C GLY A 130 9.78 -3.45 -2.20
N ALA A 131 10.27 -2.31 -2.69
CA ALA A 131 11.67 -2.17 -3.10
C ALA A 131 12.67 -2.30 -1.95
N SER A 132 12.25 -2.12 -0.72
CA SER A 132 13.13 -2.28 0.45
C SER A 132 13.50 -3.73 0.74
N PHE A 133 12.65 -4.70 0.44
CA PHE A 133 12.82 -6.11 0.85
C PHE A 133 13.09 -6.26 2.36
N ASP A 134 12.52 -5.37 3.21
CA ASP A 134 12.71 -5.38 4.67
C ASP A 134 11.39 -5.43 5.44
N PRO A 135 10.76 -6.61 5.58
CA PRO A 135 9.53 -6.77 6.38
C PRO A 135 9.73 -6.40 7.86
N ALA A 136 10.93 -6.61 8.40
CA ALA A 136 11.20 -6.32 9.81
C ALA A 136 11.22 -4.82 10.10
N LEU A 137 11.78 -4.01 9.20
CA LEU A 137 11.71 -2.55 9.28
C LEU A 137 10.28 -2.06 9.09
N TYR A 138 9.55 -2.66 8.14
CA TYR A 138 8.17 -2.29 7.85
C TYR A 138 7.22 -2.63 9.01
N GLU A 139 7.42 -3.76 9.73
CA GLU A 139 6.66 -4.07 10.95
C GLU A 139 6.88 -3.00 12.03
N ARG A 140 8.13 -2.53 12.24
CA ARG A 140 8.40 -1.44 13.20
C ARG A 140 7.74 -0.12 12.78
N ALA A 141 7.77 0.21 11.49
CA ALA A 141 7.07 1.37 10.96
C ALA A 141 5.55 1.25 11.14
N GLY A 142 5.00 0.06 10.95
CA GLY A 142 3.60 -0.29 11.24
C GLY A 142 3.24 -0.11 12.72
N GLN A 143 4.13 -0.43 13.66
CA GLN A 143 3.92 -0.16 15.09
C GLN A 143 3.85 1.35 15.37
N VAL A 144 4.71 2.17 14.74
CA VAL A 144 4.64 3.63 14.87
C VAL A 144 3.30 4.15 14.37
N CYS A 145 2.86 3.68 13.20
CA CYS A 145 1.56 4.01 12.63
C CYS A 145 0.40 3.59 13.56
N GLY A 146 0.45 2.35 14.08
CA GLY A 146 -0.54 1.81 15.02
C GLY A 146 -0.66 2.64 16.30
N ARG A 147 0.45 3.10 16.85
CA ARG A 147 0.42 3.99 18.04
C ARG A 147 -0.30 5.31 17.75
N GLN A 148 -0.07 5.91 16.58
CA GLN A 148 -0.76 7.13 16.19
C GLN A 148 -2.26 6.90 16.02
N LEU A 149 -2.63 5.89 15.26
CA LEU A 149 -4.03 5.52 15.06
C LEU A 149 -4.76 5.30 16.40
N LYS A 150 -4.11 4.58 17.34
CA LYS A 150 -4.61 4.37 18.70
C LYS A 150 -4.82 5.68 19.47
N GLN A 151 -3.85 6.62 19.40
CA GLN A 151 -3.96 7.91 20.07
C GLN A 151 -5.10 8.76 19.55
N MET A 152 -5.52 8.53 18.30
CA MET A 152 -6.66 9.19 17.69
C MET A 152 -7.98 8.40 17.83
N GLY A 153 -7.97 7.23 18.50
CA GLY A 153 -9.16 6.40 18.71
C GLY A 153 -9.61 5.62 17.48
N VAL A 154 -8.76 5.45 16.48
CA VAL A 154 -9.09 4.64 15.31
C VAL A 154 -9.18 3.17 15.72
N ASP A 155 -10.29 2.52 15.35
CA ASP A 155 -10.56 1.12 15.60
C ASP A 155 -10.16 0.23 14.43
N PHE A 156 -10.37 0.73 13.20
CA PHE A 156 -10.03 0.08 11.95
C PHE A 156 -9.07 0.92 11.11
N ALA A 157 -7.89 0.40 10.85
CA ALA A 157 -6.98 0.92 9.83
C ALA A 157 -7.26 0.23 8.49
N LEU A 158 -7.63 0.98 7.45
CA LEU A 158 -7.82 0.46 6.10
C LEU A 158 -6.47 0.45 5.38
N VAL A 159 -5.90 -0.75 5.19
CA VAL A 159 -4.50 -0.93 4.72
C VAL A 159 -4.47 -1.62 3.38
N SER A 160 -3.85 -1.00 2.37
CA SER A 160 -3.64 -1.59 1.03
C SER A 160 -2.55 -2.67 1.10
N ALA A 161 -2.94 -3.93 1.38
CA ALA A 161 -2.02 -5.01 1.68
C ALA A 161 -2.15 -6.23 0.75
N LEU A 162 -3.19 -6.32 -0.06
CA LEU A 162 -3.56 -7.58 -0.73
C LEU A 162 -3.31 -7.61 -2.23
N ASP A 163 -3.28 -6.46 -2.90
CA ASP A 163 -3.19 -6.40 -4.35
C ASP A 163 -1.78 -6.69 -4.87
N ILE A 164 -1.73 -7.47 -5.94
CA ILE A 164 -0.52 -7.79 -6.70
C ILE A 164 -0.55 -7.00 -8.00
N LEU A 165 0.50 -6.23 -8.28
CA LEU A 165 0.58 -5.43 -9.49
C LEU A 165 0.86 -6.30 -10.72
N ARG A 166 -0.15 -6.45 -11.59
CA ARG A 166 -0.03 -7.21 -12.85
C ARG A 166 -0.06 -6.32 -14.08
N ASP A 167 -0.76 -5.19 -14.00
CA ASP A 167 -0.78 -4.19 -15.07
C ASP A 167 -0.40 -2.81 -14.53
N PRO A 168 0.79 -2.28 -14.85
CA PRO A 168 1.27 -0.99 -14.34
C PRO A 168 0.52 0.22 -14.89
N ARG A 169 -0.41 0.04 -15.83
CA ARG A 169 -1.30 1.11 -16.29
C ARG A 169 -2.38 1.46 -15.27
N TRP A 170 -2.66 0.56 -14.34
CA TRP A 170 -3.59 0.79 -13.25
C TRP A 170 -3.16 1.95 -12.35
N GLY A 171 -4.08 2.89 -12.09
CA GLY A 171 -3.80 4.10 -11.32
C GLY A 171 -3.35 3.83 -9.89
N ARG A 172 -3.83 2.75 -9.27
CA ARG A 172 -3.51 2.34 -7.90
C ARG A 172 -2.26 1.47 -7.78
N SER A 173 -1.37 1.49 -8.79
CA SER A 173 -0.12 0.73 -8.79
C SER A 173 0.73 1.00 -7.54
N GLU A 174 0.78 2.23 -7.06
CA GLU A 174 1.54 2.63 -5.87
C GLU A 174 1.08 1.98 -4.57
N GLU A 175 -0.16 1.47 -4.52
CA GLU A 175 -0.72 0.78 -3.36
C GLU A 175 -0.28 -0.69 -3.26
N CYS A 176 0.33 -1.26 -4.30
CA CYS A 176 0.84 -2.64 -4.30
C CYS A 176 2.27 -2.72 -3.79
N TYR A 177 2.66 -3.80 -3.10
CA TYR A 177 4.07 -4.05 -2.76
C TYR A 177 4.91 -4.48 -3.95
N GLY A 178 4.30 -4.86 -5.06
CA GLY A 178 4.96 -5.26 -6.29
C GLY A 178 4.20 -6.34 -7.05
N GLU A 179 4.92 -7.02 -7.94
CA GLU A 179 4.37 -8.09 -8.78
C GLU A 179 4.54 -9.48 -8.19
N ASP A 180 5.31 -9.63 -7.11
CA ASP A 180 5.63 -10.91 -6.49
C ASP A 180 4.70 -11.24 -5.31
N PRO A 181 4.06 -12.42 -5.32
CA PRO A 181 3.13 -12.82 -4.27
C PRO A 181 3.80 -13.14 -2.93
N TYR A 182 5.05 -13.65 -2.93
CA TYR A 182 5.76 -13.98 -1.69
C TYR A 182 6.26 -12.72 -0.98
N LEU A 183 6.89 -11.79 -1.72
CA LEU A 183 7.30 -10.49 -1.17
C LEU A 183 6.10 -9.74 -0.59
N SER A 184 5.00 -9.71 -1.34
CA SER A 184 3.76 -9.05 -0.90
C SER A 184 3.18 -9.71 0.35
N ALA A 185 3.20 -11.04 0.43
CA ALA A 185 2.72 -11.78 1.61
C ALA A 185 3.53 -11.47 2.88
N GLU A 186 4.86 -11.40 2.78
CA GLU A 186 5.73 -11.09 3.93
C GLU A 186 5.56 -9.63 4.40
N LEU A 187 5.40 -8.67 3.47
CA LEU A 187 5.14 -7.28 3.81
C LEU A 187 3.73 -7.06 4.36
N ALA A 188 2.72 -7.72 3.78
CA ALA A 188 1.35 -7.69 4.29
C ALA A 188 1.27 -8.25 5.73
N ARG A 189 1.93 -9.37 6.00
CA ARG A 189 2.07 -9.92 7.36
C ARG A 189 2.70 -8.91 8.31
N ALA A 190 3.78 -8.24 7.87
CA ALA A 190 4.52 -7.27 8.68
C ALA A 190 3.66 -6.07 9.11
N ILE A 191 2.94 -5.44 8.19
CA ILE A 191 2.12 -4.26 8.50
C ILE A 191 0.92 -4.64 9.39
N VAL A 192 0.23 -5.75 9.09
CA VAL A 192 -0.87 -6.25 9.92
C VAL A 192 -0.38 -6.52 11.34
N THR A 193 0.74 -7.24 11.49
CA THR A 193 1.34 -7.53 12.80
C THR A 193 1.73 -6.25 13.52
N GLY A 194 2.40 -5.31 12.83
CA GLY A 194 2.87 -4.05 13.41
C GLY A 194 1.72 -3.20 13.97
N ILE A 195 0.69 -2.94 13.16
CA ILE A 195 -0.44 -2.12 13.57
C ILE A 195 -1.25 -2.81 14.68
N GLN A 196 -1.56 -4.11 14.52
CA GLN A 196 -2.39 -4.84 15.49
C GLN A 196 -1.73 -5.05 16.85
N LYS A 197 -0.39 -5.06 16.93
CA LYS A 197 0.34 -5.06 18.22
C LYS A 197 0.01 -3.86 19.10
N GLU A 198 -0.37 -2.74 18.52
CA GLU A 198 -0.75 -1.52 19.24
C GLU A 198 -2.25 -1.50 19.65
N GLY A 199 -3.02 -2.53 19.25
CA GLY A 199 -4.43 -2.69 19.59
C GLY A 199 -5.41 -2.07 18.60
N VAL A 200 -4.96 -1.65 17.41
CA VAL A 200 -5.81 -1.19 16.30
C VAL A 200 -6.04 -2.35 15.34
N ALA A 201 -7.28 -2.64 14.98
CA ALA A 201 -7.59 -3.68 14.00
C ALA A 201 -7.24 -3.21 12.60
N VAL A 202 -6.73 -4.12 11.77
CA VAL A 202 -6.50 -3.87 10.34
C VAL A 202 -7.64 -4.42 9.51
N VAL A 203 -8.11 -3.65 8.55
CA VAL A 203 -8.91 -4.10 7.40
C VAL A 203 -7.98 -4.13 6.20
N ALA A 204 -7.55 -5.33 5.82
CA ALA A 204 -6.67 -5.50 4.66
C ALA A 204 -7.47 -5.43 3.36
N LYS A 205 -6.98 -4.68 2.37
CA LYS A 205 -7.67 -4.43 1.10
C LYS A 205 -6.76 -4.61 -0.11
N HIS A 206 -7.26 -5.02 -1.29
CA HIS A 206 -8.62 -5.42 -1.60
C HIS A 206 -8.69 -6.92 -1.86
N PHE A 207 -9.77 -7.57 -1.46
CA PHE A 207 -9.95 -9.01 -1.62
C PHE A 207 -10.96 -9.28 -2.73
N CYS A 208 -10.55 -9.77 -3.94
CA CYS A 208 -9.16 -9.96 -4.32
C CYS A 208 -8.96 -9.70 -5.82
N ALA A 209 -7.70 -9.73 -6.23
CA ALA A 209 -7.27 -9.62 -7.61
C ALA A 209 -7.62 -8.29 -8.32
N GLN A 210 -7.77 -7.19 -7.57
CA GLN A 210 -8.04 -5.87 -8.17
C GLN A 210 -6.85 -5.36 -9.00
N GLY A 211 -5.61 -5.77 -8.68
CA GLY A 211 -4.41 -5.45 -9.46
C GLY A 211 -4.26 -6.25 -10.77
N GLU A 212 -5.14 -7.24 -11.04
CA GLU A 212 -5.22 -8.01 -12.30
C GLU A 212 -6.23 -7.36 -13.26
N THR A 213 -5.99 -6.11 -13.61
CA THR A 213 -6.94 -5.31 -14.39
C THR A 213 -6.97 -5.69 -15.87
N THR A 214 -8.15 -5.75 -16.46
CA THR A 214 -8.28 -5.82 -17.92
C THR A 214 -7.99 -4.45 -18.52
N GLY A 215 -6.90 -4.35 -19.28
CA GLY A 215 -6.51 -3.11 -19.95
C GLY A 215 -5.96 -2.02 -19.02
N GLY A 216 -5.61 -2.34 -17.78
CA GLY A 216 -5.11 -1.39 -16.79
C GLY A 216 -6.19 -0.52 -16.15
N VAL A 217 -7.49 -0.84 -16.35
CA VAL A 217 -8.62 -0.01 -15.90
C VAL A 217 -9.08 -0.45 -14.52
N ASN A 218 -9.21 0.50 -13.60
CA ASN A 218 -9.69 0.24 -12.24
C ASN A 218 -11.07 -0.43 -12.21
N ALA A 219 -11.29 -1.35 -11.28
CA ALA A 219 -12.53 -2.10 -11.11
C ALA A 219 -12.95 -2.96 -12.33
N SER A 220 -12.10 -3.15 -13.34
CA SER A 220 -12.36 -4.01 -14.48
C SER A 220 -12.26 -5.48 -14.11
N ALA A 221 -12.74 -6.37 -15.01
CA ALA A 221 -12.70 -7.82 -14.80
C ALA A 221 -11.28 -8.36 -14.61
N ALA A 222 -11.06 -9.15 -13.57
CA ALA A 222 -9.85 -9.96 -13.41
C ALA A 222 -10.06 -11.29 -14.16
N ARG A 223 -9.33 -11.48 -15.27
CA ARG A 223 -9.45 -12.66 -16.14
C ARG A 223 -8.45 -13.73 -15.76
N ILE A 224 -8.70 -14.37 -14.65
CA ILE A 224 -7.82 -15.40 -14.06
C ILE A 224 -8.53 -16.73 -13.88
N GLY A 225 -7.74 -17.81 -13.91
CA GLY A 225 -8.19 -19.15 -13.50
C GLY A 225 -7.88 -19.43 -12.04
N GLU A 226 -8.37 -20.54 -11.53
CA GLU A 226 -8.23 -20.99 -10.14
C GLU A 226 -6.75 -21.08 -9.71
N ARG A 227 -5.87 -21.54 -10.57
CA ARG A 227 -4.43 -21.63 -10.29
C ARG A 227 -3.82 -20.24 -10.03
N GLU A 228 -4.12 -19.27 -10.90
CA GLU A 228 -3.60 -17.89 -10.76
C GLU A 228 -4.17 -17.21 -9.51
N LEU A 229 -5.45 -17.46 -9.22
CA LEU A 229 -6.08 -17.00 -7.99
C LEU A 229 -5.29 -17.48 -6.76
N TRP A 230 -5.02 -18.79 -6.64
CA TRP A 230 -4.35 -19.38 -5.49
C TRP A 230 -2.85 -19.08 -5.41
N GLU A 231 -2.13 -19.18 -6.52
CA GLU A 231 -0.67 -19.04 -6.51
C GLU A 231 -0.23 -17.57 -6.42
N ILE A 232 -1.06 -16.63 -6.88
CA ILE A 232 -0.70 -15.21 -6.95
C ILE A 232 -1.56 -14.36 -6.00
N HIS A 233 -2.87 -14.31 -6.21
CA HIS A 233 -3.71 -13.28 -5.60
C HIS A 233 -4.15 -13.58 -4.16
N LEU A 234 -4.14 -14.83 -3.73
CA LEU A 234 -4.53 -15.21 -2.36
C LEU A 234 -3.34 -15.28 -1.38
N GLN A 235 -2.09 -15.18 -1.84
CA GLN A 235 -0.93 -15.37 -0.95
C GLN A 235 -0.83 -14.29 0.13
N ALA A 236 -1.05 -13.02 -0.22
CA ALA A 236 -1.07 -11.93 0.75
C ALA A 236 -2.24 -12.06 1.74
N ALA A 237 -3.44 -12.42 1.26
CA ALA A 237 -4.60 -12.64 2.10
C ALA A 237 -4.39 -13.80 3.09
N LYS A 238 -3.79 -14.91 2.63
CA LYS A 238 -3.39 -16.04 3.48
C LYS A 238 -2.45 -15.58 4.59
N ALA A 239 -1.42 -14.82 4.25
CA ALA A 239 -0.46 -14.29 5.21
C ALA A 239 -1.11 -13.35 6.23
N CYS A 240 -2.07 -12.51 5.80
CA CYS A 240 -2.86 -11.65 6.69
C CYS A 240 -3.74 -12.48 7.64
N CYS A 241 -4.42 -13.53 7.14
CA CYS A 241 -5.22 -14.43 7.98
C CYS A 241 -4.37 -15.15 9.03
N GLU A 242 -3.20 -15.66 8.64
CA GLU A 242 -2.22 -16.27 9.56
C GLU A 242 -1.69 -15.27 10.60
N ALA A 243 -1.60 -13.99 10.26
CA ALA A 243 -1.26 -12.90 11.19
C ALA A 243 -2.44 -12.46 12.08
N GLY A 244 -3.62 -13.06 11.91
CA GLY A 244 -4.82 -12.77 12.70
C GLY A 244 -5.48 -11.44 12.35
N VAL A 245 -5.49 -11.06 11.06
CA VAL A 245 -6.17 -9.85 10.58
C VAL A 245 -7.64 -9.83 11.00
N LYS A 246 -8.15 -8.67 11.42
CA LYS A 246 -9.51 -8.54 11.99
C LYS A 246 -10.56 -8.10 10.95
N GLY A 247 -10.15 -7.56 9.83
CA GLY A 247 -11.03 -7.15 8.75
C GLY A 247 -10.42 -7.42 7.37
N ILE A 248 -11.27 -7.67 6.41
CA ILE A 248 -10.94 -7.80 4.98
C ILE A 248 -11.95 -6.94 4.21
N MET A 249 -11.46 -6.13 3.24
CA MET A 249 -12.32 -5.37 2.34
C MET A 249 -12.45 -6.09 1.01
N ALA A 250 -13.68 -6.37 0.58
CA ALA A 250 -13.95 -6.96 -0.73
C ALA A 250 -13.58 -5.98 -1.85
N ALA A 251 -13.09 -6.50 -2.98
CA ALA A 251 -12.62 -5.69 -4.10
C ALA A 251 -13.74 -5.31 -5.07
N TYR A 252 -13.59 -4.20 -5.78
CA TYR A 252 -14.57 -3.71 -6.77
C TYR A 252 -14.78 -4.63 -7.97
N ASN A 253 -13.72 -5.30 -8.42
CA ASN A 253 -13.71 -6.06 -9.66
C ASN A 253 -14.59 -7.32 -9.62
N GLU A 254 -14.84 -7.86 -10.80
CA GLU A 254 -15.39 -9.20 -10.98
C GLU A 254 -14.29 -10.24 -11.25
N ILE A 255 -14.58 -11.49 -10.88
CA ILE A 255 -13.82 -12.67 -11.27
C ILE A 255 -14.80 -13.64 -11.91
N ASP A 256 -14.55 -14.01 -13.17
CA ASP A 256 -15.39 -14.93 -13.93
C ASP A 256 -16.90 -14.57 -13.91
N GLY A 257 -17.20 -13.29 -14.16
CA GLY A 257 -18.57 -12.75 -14.23
C GLY A 257 -19.27 -12.56 -12.89
N LYS A 258 -18.55 -12.64 -11.75
CA LYS A 258 -19.11 -12.39 -10.41
C LYS A 258 -18.33 -11.28 -9.71
N PHE A 259 -18.99 -10.20 -9.36
CA PHE A 259 -18.37 -9.18 -8.50
C PHE A 259 -17.91 -9.79 -7.18
N CYS A 260 -16.76 -9.38 -6.67
CA CYS A 260 -16.22 -9.93 -5.42
C CYS A 260 -17.20 -9.79 -4.25
N HIS A 261 -17.97 -8.69 -4.19
CA HIS A 261 -19.01 -8.46 -3.18
C HIS A 261 -20.22 -9.40 -3.28
N ALA A 262 -20.42 -10.04 -4.42
CA ALA A 262 -21.49 -11.01 -4.67
C ALA A 262 -20.98 -12.46 -4.79
N ASN A 263 -19.69 -12.68 -4.62
CA ASN A 263 -19.05 -13.97 -4.84
C ASN A 263 -18.96 -14.78 -3.53
N ARG A 264 -20.00 -15.59 -3.25
CA ARG A 264 -20.05 -16.47 -2.09
C ARG A 264 -18.86 -17.44 -2.04
N HIS A 265 -18.46 -18.00 -3.19
CA HIS A 265 -17.31 -18.91 -3.26
C HIS A 265 -16.03 -18.22 -2.74
N LEU A 266 -15.82 -16.97 -3.16
CA LEU A 266 -14.65 -16.19 -2.71
C LEU A 266 -14.71 -15.86 -1.21
N LEU A 267 -15.86 -15.33 -0.73
CA LEU A 267 -15.98 -14.79 0.63
C LEU A 267 -16.28 -15.85 1.70
N GLN A 268 -16.96 -16.96 1.35
CA GLN A 268 -17.28 -18.02 2.32
C GLN A 268 -16.32 -19.22 2.14
N ASP A 269 -16.33 -19.85 0.95
CA ASP A 269 -15.64 -21.13 0.79
C ASP A 269 -14.10 -20.92 0.85
N ILE A 270 -13.57 -19.88 0.19
CA ILE A 270 -12.13 -19.60 0.21
C ILE A 270 -11.75 -18.83 1.48
N LEU A 271 -12.27 -17.60 1.67
CA LEU A 271 -11.78 -16.73 2.73
C LEU A 271 -12.07 -17.32 4.12
N ARG A 272 -13.32 -17.71 4.41
CA ARG A 272 -13.68 -18.17 5.75
C ARG A 272 -13.32 -19.62 6.02
N GLU A 273 -13.65 -20.53 5.07
CA GLU A 273 -13.46 -21.97 5.32
C GLU A 273 -12.04 -22.43 5.06
N GLN A 274 -11.42 -22.02 3.93
CA GLN A 274 -10.08 -22.52 3.55
C GLN A 274 -8.96 -21.69 4.17
N LEU A 275 -9.07 -20.35 4.21
CA LEU A 275 -8.08 -19.48 4.84
C LEU A 275 -8.31 -19.25 6.34
N GLY A 276 -9.45 -19.73 6.89
CA GLY A 276 -9.76 -19.68 8.31
C GLY A 276 -10.05 -18.28 8.85
N PHE A 277 -10.51 -17.34 8.02
CA PHE A 277 -10.83 -15.98 8.44
C PHE A 277 -12.12 -15.92 9.25
N ASP A 278 -12.06 -15.38 10.45
CA ASP A 278 -13.19 -15.24 11.38
C ASP A 278 -13.60 -13.78 11.65
N GLY A 279 -12.87 -12.82 11.12
CA GLY A 279 -13.13 -11.38 11.27
C GLY A 279 -14.31 -10.86 10.43
N VAL A 280 -14.38 -9.55 10.25
CA VAL A 280 -15.43 -8.87 9.49
C VAL A 280 -15.02 -8.65 8.02
N VAL A 281 -15.96 -8.81 7.10
CA VAL A 281 -15.80 -8.42 5.69
C VAL A 281 -16.49 -7.07 5.49
N MET A 282 -15.72 -6.08 5.05
CA MET A 282 -16.18 -4.73 4.72
C MET A 282 -16.36 -4.58 3.21
N ALA A 283 -17.37 -3.87 2.78
CA ALA A 283 -17.50 -3.44 1.38
C ALA A 283 -16.50 -2.34 1.06
N ASP A 284 -16.11 -2.21 -0.19
CA ASP A 284 -15.48 -1.00 -0.72
C ASP A 284 -16.55 0.08 -1.00
N GLY A 285 -16.13 1.33 -1.21
CA GLY A 285 -17.04 2.48 -1.28
C GLY A 285 -18.11 2.36 -2.38
N ILE A 286 -19.40 2.33 -1.98
CA ILE A 286 -20.56 2.23 -2.88
C ILE A 286 -20.58 0.95 -3.75
N ALA A 287 -19.80 -0.07 -3.38
CA ALA A 287 -19.62 -1.26 -4.21
C ALA A 287 -20.82 -2.23 -4.15
N ILE A 288 -21.60 -2.21 -3.08
CA ILE A 288 -22.82 -3.00 -2.99
C ILE A 288 -23.89 -2.44 -3.94
N ASP A 289 -24.02 -1.12 -4.03
CA ASP A 289 -24.97 -0.46 -4.93
C ASP A 289 -24.62 -0.68 -6.41
N GLN A 290 -23.35 -0.89 -6.75
CA GLN A 290 -22.92 -1.29 -8.11
C GLN A 290 -23.50 -2.64 -8.54
N LEU A 291 -23.88 -3.51 -7.60
CA LEU A 291 -24.55 -4.78 -7.90
C LEU A 291 -25.93 -4.60 -8.54
N ASP A 292 -26.50 -3.39 -8.52
CA ASP A 292 -27.78 -3.06 -9.18
C ASP A 292 -27.75 -3.37 -10.70
N ILE A 293 -26.58 -3.31 -11.30
CA ILE A 293 -26.34 -3.79 -12.67
C ILE A 293 -26.78 -5.25 -12.87
N MET A 294 -26.66 -6.11 -11.83
CA MET A 294 -27.03 -7.51 -11.87
C MET A 294 -28.46 -7.77 -11.37
N THR A 295 -28.87 -7.06 -10.33
CA THR A 295 -30.07 -7.37 -9.55
C THR A 295 -31.27 -6.51 -9.96
N GLY A 296 -31.02 -5.33 -10.51
CA GLY A 296 -32.01 -4.35 -10.93
C GLY A 296 -32.56 -3.46 -9.81
N ASP A 297 -32.20 -3.72 -8.54
CA ASP A 297 -32.56 -2.89 -7.39
C ASP A 297 -31.64 -3.12 -6.18
N ASN A 298 -31.47 -2.08 -5.36
CA ASN A 298 -30.53 -2.10 -4.27
C ASN A 298 -30.97 -2.94 -3.04
N ILE A 299 -32.27 -3.31 -2.89
CA ILE A 299 -32.70 -4.26 -1.86
C ILE A 299 -32.15 -5.65 -2.15
N ARG A 300 -32.23 -6.07 -3.43
CA ARG A 300 -31.67 -7.36 -3.88
C ARG A 300 -30.15 -7.35 -3.88
N SER A 301 -29.54 -6.24 -4.25
CA SER A 301 -28.07 -6.04 -4.17
C SER A 301 -27.57 -6.21 -2.73
N ALA A 302 -28.21 -5.57 -1.77
CA ALA A 302 -27.90 -5.72 -0.35
C ALA A 302 -28.05 -7.19 0.12
N ALA A 303 -29.15 -7.83 -0.24
CA ALA A 303 -29.41 -9.23 0.09
C ALA A 303 -28.35 -10.17 -0.51
N LEU A 304 -27.93 -9.92 -1.75
CA LEU A 304 -26.91 -10.69 -2.44
C LEU A 304 -25.55 -10.56 -1.76
N ALA A 305 -25.12 -9.32 -1.43
CA ALA A 305 -23.86 -9.05 -0.75
C ALA A 305 -23.83 -9.66 0.66
N LEU A 306 -24.91 -9.51 1.46
CA LEU A 306 -25.00 -10.10 2.79
C LEU A 306 -24.88 -11.64 2.74
N LYS A 307 -25.59 -12.29 1.81
CA LYS A 307 -25.52 -13.75 1.60
C LYS A 307 -24.16 -14.22 1.09
N ALA A 308 -23.49 -13.39 0.31
CA ALA A 308 -22.13 -13.68 -0.12
C ALA A 308 -21.13 -13.62 1.03
N GLY A 309 -21.40 -12.81 2.08
CA GLY A 309 -20.58 -12.74 3.28
C GLY A 309 -20.04 -11.37 3.64
N VAL A 310 -20.51 -10.30 3.00
CA VAL A 310 -20.19 -8.92 3.38
C VAL A 310 -20.90 -8.59 4.67
N ASP A 311 -20.18 -8.09 5.68
CA ASP A 311 -20.73 -7.76 7.00
C ASP A 311 -21.02 -6.25 7.16
N ILE A 312 -20.12 -5.38 6.69
CA ILE A 312 -20.21 -3.92 6.87
C ILE A 312 -20.19 -3.24 5.50
N SER A 313 -21.14 -2.33 5.25
CA SER A 313 -21.16 -1.49 4.06
C SER A 313 -20.16 -0.33 4.14
N LEU A 314 -19.94 0.35 3.01
CA LEU A 314 -19.24 1.63 2.94
C LEU A 314 -19.98 2.56 1.98
N TRP A 315 -20.82 3.47 2.53
CA TRP A 315 -21.65 4.48 1.87
C TRP A 315 -22.81 3.94 1.01
N ASP A 316 -23.06 2.63 1.03
CA ASP A 316 -24.11 2.02 0.21
C ASP A 316 -25.53 2.35 0.72
N GLU A 317 -26.40 2.77 -0.17
CA GLU A 317 -27.85 2.89 0.10
C GLU A 317 -28.50 1.53 0.33
N GLY A 318 -28.07 0.51 -0.42
CA GLY A 318 -28.65 -0.83 -0.36
C GLY A 318 -28.65 -1.42 1.05
N TYR A 319 -27.56 -1.29 1.81
CA TYR A 319 -27.49 -1.83 3.16
C TYR A 319 -28.42 -1.12 4.15
N THR A 320 -28.83 0.10 3.88
CA THR A 320 -29.90 0.76 4.67
C THR A 320 -31.26 0.07 4.52
N LYS A 321 -31.44 -0.79 3.51
CA LYS A 321 -32.69 -1.49 3.15
C LYS A 321 -32.69 -2.96 3.51
N LEU A 322 -31.75 -3.43 4.34
CA LEU A 322 -31.71 -4.82 4.79
C LEU A 322 -32.96 -5.22 5.58
N GLU A 323 -33.62 -4.27 6.26
CA GLU A 323 -34.90 -4.55 6.94
C GLU A 323 -36.03 -4.84 5.93
N GLU A 324 -36.05 -4.13 4.80
CA GLU A 324 -36.96 -4.41 3.69
C GLU A 324 -36.63 -5.76 3.04
N ALA A 325 -35.34 -6.05 2.83
CA ALA A 325 -34.91 -7.35 2.29
C ALA A 325 -35.35 -8.52 3.20
N LEU A 326 -35.31 -8.33 4.53
CA LEU A 326 -35.81 -9.29 5.52
C LEU A 326 -37.33 -9.46 5.40
N LYS A 327 -38.10 -8.35 5.36
CA LYS A 327 -39.57 -8.36 5.22
C LYS A 327 -40.04 -9.03 3.93
N GLN A 328 -39.27 -8.85 2.84
CA GLN A 328 -39.57 -9.47 1.53
C GLN A 328 -39.06 -10.91 1.42
N GLY A 329 -38.36 -11.43 2.42
CA GLY A 329 -37.84 -12.79 2.44
C GLY A 329 -36.60 -13.01 1.54
N PHE A 330 -35.91 -11.94 1.11
CA PHE A 330 -34.66 -12.05 0.38
C PHE A 330 -33.50 -12.47 1.25
N ILE A 331 -33.58 -12.16 2.57
CA ILE A 331 -32.66 -12.64 3.59
C ILE A 331 -33.45 -13.23 4.76
N THR A 332 -32.78 -14.03 5.60
CA THR A 332 -33.31 -14.55 6.85
C THR A 332 -32.75 -13.79 8.05
N GLU A 333 -33.47 -13.83 9.20
CA GLU A 333 -32.92 -13.28 10.45
C GLU A 333 -31.56 -13.91 10.81
N LYS A 334 -31.37 -15.19 10.54
CA LYS A 334 -30.11 -15.89 10.83
C LYS A 334 -28.94 -15.31 10.03
N GLU A 335 -29.15 -14.96 8.77
CA GLU A 335 -28.10 -14.34 7.93
C GLU A 335 -27.76 -12.94 8.44
N LEU A 336 -28.77 -12.13 8.78
CA LEU A 336 -28.60 -10.81 9.39
C LEU A 336 -27.86 -10.91 10.74
N ASP A 337 -28.32 -11.80 11.62
CA ASP A 337 -27.75 -12.00 12.95
C ASP A 337 -26.29 -12.46 12.90
N GLN A 338 -25.93 -13.26 11.90
CA GLN A 338 -24.56 -13.73 11.75
C GLN A 338 -23.58 -12.60 11.41
N ALA A 339 -23.96 -11.65 10.57
CA ALA A 339 -23.15 -10.47 10.26
C ALA A 339 -23.04 -9.54 11.47
N VAL A 340 -24.17 -9.24 12.13
CA VAL A 340 -24.19 -8.40 13.33
C VAL A 340 -23.36 -9.01 14.46
N LEU A 341 -23.43 -10.33 14.64
CA LEU A 341 -22.66 -11.03 15.68
C LEU A 341 -21.15 -10.85 15.49
N ARG A 342 -20.65 -10.86 14.24
CA ARG A 342 -19.22 -10.61 13.96
C ARG A 342 -18.81 -9.19 14.36
N VAL A 343 -19.60 -8.20 13.97
CA VAL A 343 -19.35 -6.79 14.31
C VAL A 343 -19.37 -6.57 15.83
N LEU A 344 -20.38 -7.10 16.53
CA LEU A 344 -20.46 -7.00 18.00
C LEU A 344 -19.32 -7.74 18.71
N THR A 345 -18.96 -8.94 18.22
CA THR A 345 -17.85 -9.70 18.78
C THR A 345 -16.55 -8.89 18.72
N LEU A 346 -16.27 -8.26 17.59
CA LEU A 346 -15.10 -7.40 17.43
C LEU A 346 -15.12 -6.20 18.39
N LYS A 347 -16.28 -5.53 18.58
CA LYS A 347 -16.41 -4.43 19.56
C LYS A 347 -16.07 -4.87 20.98
N PHE A 348 -16.46 -6.09 21.37
CA PHE A 348 -16.08 -6.67 22.67
C PHE A 348 -14.61 -7.04 22.74
N GLU A 349 -14.03 -7.62 21.68
CA GLU A 349 -12.61 -8.01 21.63
C GLU A 349 -11.69 -6.80 21.77
N GLN A 350 -12.04 -5.67 21.14
CA GLN A 350 -11.32 -4.42 21.26
C GLN A 350 -11.56 -3.69 22.59
N GLY A 351 -12.41 -4.22 23.46
CA GLY A 351 -12.74 -3.60 24.74
C GLY A 351 -13.60 -2.33 24.63
N LEU A 352 -14.11 -2.04 23.44
CA LEU A 352 -14.88 -0.83 23.14
C LEU A 352 -16.17 -0.76 23.97
N MET A 353 -16.83 -1.91 24.18
CA MET A 353 -18.07 -2.00 24.96
C MET A 353 -17.89 -1.66 26.45
N ASP A 354 -16.70 -1.92 27.00
CA ASP A 354 -16.42 -1.67 28.42
C ASP A 354 -15.73 -0.32 28.64
N LYS A 355 -14.98 0.15 27.63
CA LYS A 355 -14.14 1.36 27.68
C LYS A 355 -14.26 2.12 26.36
N PRO A 356 -15.36 2.84 26.11
CA PRO A 356 -15.63 3.46 24.81
C PRO A 356 -14.80 4.70 24.50
N TYR A 357 -14.18 5.32 25.50
CA TYR A 357 -13.40 6.55 25.35
C TYR A 357 -11.91 6.27 25.29
N ILE A 358 -11.12 7.27 24.93
CA ILE A 358 -9.65 7.24 24.98
C ILE A 358 -9.11 8.33 25.89
N ASP A 359 -7.97 8.05 26.53
CA ASP A 359 -7.17 9.02 27.26
C ASP A 359 -6.16 9.73 26.36
N GLU A 360 -5.35 10.64 26.91
CA GLU A 360 -4.31 11.40 26.17
C GLU A 360 -3.21 10.52 25.54
N ASN A 361 -3.07 9.28 25.97
CA ASN A 361 -2.14 8.29 25.42
C ASN A 361 -2.81 7.32 24.44
N GLY A 362 -4.11 7.52 24.13
CA GLY A 362 -4.91 6.62 23.29
C GLY A 362 -5.32 5.32 23.96
N ASN A 363 -5.14 5.18 25.28
CA ASN A 363 -5.62 3.99 25.97
C ASN A 363 -7.13 4.08 26.20
N ARG A 364 -7.80 2.96 26.00
CA ARG A 364 -9.25 2.90 26.25
C ARG A 364 -9.58 3.10 27.74
N THR A 365 -10.57 3.93 27.98
CA THR A 365 -11.05 4.29 29.33
C THR A 365 -12.59 4.29 29.38
N ALA A 366 -13.14 3.95 30.53
CA ALA A 366 -14.56 4.11 30.82
C ALA A 366 -14.93 5.57 31.17
N SER A 367 -13.95 6.39 31.54
CA SER A 367 -14.15 7.79 31.94
C SER A 367 -14.06 8.72 30.73
N TYR A 368 -15.11 9.49 30.52
CA TYR A 368 -15.12 10.56 29.51
C TYR A 368 -14.17 11.70 29.89
N SER A 369 -13.38 12.18 28.90
CA SER A 369 -12.52 13.37 29.01
C SER A 369 -12.47 14.09 27.68
N GLU A 370 -12.45 15.42 27.73
CA GLU A 370 -12.20 16.31 26.57
C GLU A 370 -10.76 16.85 26.55
N ASN A 371 -10.01 16.62 27.62
CA ASN A 371 -8.67 17.15 27.77
C ASN A 371 -7.64 16.12 27.24
N GLY A 372 -6.89 16.51 26.24
CA GLY A 372 -5.80 15.73 25.69
C GLY A 372 -5.14 16.45 24.52
N ALA A 373 -3.86 16.25 24.34
CA ALA A 373 -3.12 16.72 23.19
C ALA A 373 -2.46 15.52 22.52
N VAL A 374 -2.81 15.25 21.29
CA VAL A 374 -2.07 14.30 20.47
C VAL A 374 -0.80 15.00 20.00
N SER A 375 0.36 14.51 20.42
CA SER A 375 1.66 15.02 19.99
C SER A 375 2.48 13.88 19.42
N PHE A 376 2.97 14.05 18.20
CA PHE A 376 3.89 13.11 17.58
C PHE A 376 5.32 13.63 17.73
N PRO A 377 6.22 12.88 18.39
CA PRO A 377 7.61 13.24 18.45
C PRO A 377 8.25 13.13 17.05
N THR A 378 9.17 14.04 16.74
CA THR A 378 9.93 14.08 15.47
C THR A 378 10.71 12.78 15.23
N GLU A 379 11.08 12.06 16.29
CA GLU A 379 11.74 10.76 16.22
C GLU A 379 10.86 9.67 15.54
N ALA A 380 9.56 9.87 15.48
CA ALA A 380 8.64 8.94 14.80
C ALA A 380 8.99 8.72 13.31
N TYR A 381 9.55 9.73 12.64
CA TYR A 381 9.92 9.62 11.22
C TYR A 381 11.20 8.82 10.93
N GLN A 382 11.90 8.29 11.92
CA GLN A 382 13.15 7.54 11.70
C GLN A 382 12.94 6.26 10.90
N GLU A 383 11.86 5.51 11.15
CA GLU A 383 11.53 4.31 10.39
C GLU A 383 11.11 4.63 8.95
N SER A 384 10.33 5.70 8.75
CA SER A 384 9.96 6.21 7.43
C SER A 384 11.19 6.63 6.62
N GLU A 385 12.15 7.36 7.25
CA GLU A 385 13.42 7.74 6.62
C GLU A 385 14.26 6.53 6.22
N LYS A 386 14.35 5.51 7.10
CA LYS A 386 15.09 4.27 6.79
C LYS A 386 14.44 3.53 5.63
N LEU A 387 13.10 3.37 5.64
CA LEU A 387 12.38 2.76 4.53
C LEU A 387 12.59 3.52 3.23
N ALA A 388 12.51 4.86 3.25
CA ALA A 388 12.80 5.69 2.09
C ALA A 388 14.20 5.44 1.54
N ARG A 389 15.22 5.34 2.42
CA ARG A 389 16.61 5.08 2.03
C ARG A 389 16.80 3.69 1.44
N GLU A 390 16.15 2.67 2.02
CA GLU A 390 16.26 1.28 1.58
C GLU A 390 15.41 0.97 0.35
N SER A 391 14.47 1.86 -0.02
CA SER A 391 13.58 1.68 -1.16
C SER A 391 14.14 2.21 -2.48
N VAL A 392 15.14 3.09 -2.46
CA VAL A 392 15.69 3.66 -3.70
C VAL A 392 16.55 2.62 -4.41
N VAL A 393 16.23 2.36 -5.67
CA VAL A 393 16.89 1.36 -6.51
C VAL A 393 17.89 2.04 -7.44
N LEU A 394 19.18 1.70 -7.34
CA LEU A 394 20.19 2.11 -8.31
C LEU A 394 20.19 1.08 -9.44
N LEU A 395 19.85 1.49 -10.66
CA LEU A 395 19.76 0.63 -11.84
C LEU A 395 20.95 0.74 -12.78
N LYS A 396 21.63 1.89 -12.78
CA LYS A 396 22.81 2.15 -13.61
C LYS A 396 23.75 3.10 -12.87
N ASN A 397 25.08 2.90 -13.00
CA ASN A 397 26.10 3.84 -12.56
C ASN A 397 27.40 3.65 -13.36
N GLU A 398 27.69 4.62 -14.23
CA GLU A 398 28.93 4.66 -15.01
C GLU A 398 30.03 5.45 -14.27
N ASN A 399 30.21 5.17 -12.99
CA ASN A 399 31.19 5.78 -12.08
C ASN A 399 30.98 7.29 -11.84
N VAL A 400 29.75 7.80 -11.99
CA VAL A 400 29.39 9.20 -11.66
C VAL A 400 28.82 9.32 -10.24
N LEU A 401 28.46 8.23 -9.60
CA LEU A 401 28.02 8.17 -8.21
C LEU A 401 29.04 7.38 -7.36
N PRO A 402 29.25 7.80 -6.10
CA PRO A 402 28.68 8.98 -5.44
C PRO A 402 29.24 10.30 -5.96
N ILE A 403 28.40 11.39 -5.89
CA ILE A 403 28.78 12.74 -6.32
C ILE A 403 29.91 13.27 -5.43
N GLY A 404 30.97 13.79 -6.07
CA GLY A 404 32.09 14.39 -5.38
C GLY A 404 31.78 15.73 -4.69
N ARG A 405 32.67 16.17 -3.81
CA ARG A 405 32.44 17.36 -2.97
C ARG A 405 32.66 18.70 -3.70
N ALA A 406 33.28 18.69 -4.87
CA ALA A 406 33.70 19.91 -5.53
C ALA A 406 32.75 20.39 -6.63
N GLU A 407 31.78 19.55 -7.03
CA GLU A 407 30.92 19.81 -8.18
C GLU A 407 29.85 20.86 -7.90
N LYS A 408 29.51 21.65 -8.92
CA LYS A 408 28.30 22.46 -9.00
C LYS A 408 27.20 21.58 -9.60
N ILE A 409 26.11 21.49 -8.90
CA ILE A 409 25.01 20.60 -9.23
C ILE A 409 23.83 21.40 -9.78
N ALA A 410 23.35 21.03 -10.96
CA ALA A 410 22.05 21.46 -11.47
C ALA A 410 21.02 20.40 -11.14
N LEU A 411 20.06 20.71 -10.27
CA LEU A 411 18.89 19.88 -9.99
C LEU A 411 17.71 20.38 -10.83
N ILE A 412 17.23 19.55 -11.75
CA ILE A 412 16.25 19.97 -12.75
C ILE A 412 15.12 18.95 -12.85
N GLY A 413 13.90 19.42 -12.99
CA GLY A 413 12.72 18.60 -13.27
C GLY A 413 11.58 18.79 -12.29
N PRO A 414 10.37 18.34 -12.65
CA PRO A 414 9.13 18.64 -11.90
C PRO A 414 9.10 18.03 -10.49
N ASN A 415 9.87 16.97 -10.24
CA ASN A 415 9.95 16.30 -8.96
C ASN A 415 11.10 16.79 -8.07
N ALA A 416 11.75 17.91 -8.43
CA ALA A 416 12.91 18.44 -7.71
C ALA A 416 12.53 19.10 -6.36
N ASP A 417 11.44 19.87 -6.33
CA ASP A 417 11.05 20.69 -5.17
C ASP A 417 9.54 20.76 -5.01
N ASP A 418 8.90 19.61 -4.89
CA ASP A 418 7.46 19.48 -4.63
C ASP A 418 7.21 18.24 -3.78
N ILE A 419 6.79 18.44 -2.51
CA ILE A 419 6.53 17.34 -1.59
C ILE A 419 5.39 16.43 -2.07
N TYR A 420 4.37 17.00 -2.69
CA TYR A 420 3.22 16.24 -3.17
C TYR A 420 3.53 15.32 -4.37
N ARG A 421 4.71 15.45 -4.97
CA ARG A 421 5.22 14.53 -6.01
C ARG A 421 6.07 13.39 -5.46
N GLN A 422 6.19 13.28 -4.13
CA GLN A 422 6.98 12.19 -3.51
C GLN A 422 6.25 11.45 -2.38
N ILE A 423 5.02 11.87 -2.01
CA ILE A 423 4.26 11.23 -0.93
C ILE A 423 3.11 10.33 -1.39
N GLY A 424 2.71 10.36 -2.67
CA GLY A 424 1.66 9.49 -3.22
C GLY A 424 0.23 9.97 -2.96
N ASP A 425 -0.74 9.13 -3.36
CA ASP A 425 -2.16 9.32 -3.07
C ASP A 425 -2.47 9.07 -1.58
N TYR A 426 -3.69 9.32 -1.14
CA TYR A 426 -4.12 9.16 0.27
C TYR A 426 -3.25 9.94 1.27
N SER A 427 -2.75 11.10 0.87
CA SER A 427 -1.93 11.98 1.71
C SER A 427 -2.73 13.20 2.19
N PRO A 428 -2.52 13.65 3.46
CA PRO A 428 -3.12 14.87 3.99
C PRO A 428 -2.37 16.11 3.54
N PRO A 429 -2.89 17.33 3.80
CA PRO A 429 -2.13 18.57 3.68
C PRO A 429 -0.83 18.53 4.49
N MET A 430 0.29 18.94 3.85
CA MET A 430 1.64 18.86 4.44
C MET A 430 2.12 20.19 5.03
N ASP A 431 1.27 21.21 5.15
CA ASP A 431 1.65 22.58 5.53
C ASP A 431 2.35 22.70 6.90
N ARG A 432 2.09 21.76 7.81
CA ARG A 432 2.69 21.73 9.16
C ARG A 432 3.52 20.47 9.42
N ALA A 433 3.60 19.56 8.47
CA ALA A 433 4.34 18.31 8.62
C ALA A 433 5.84 18.54 8.41
N GLY A 434 6.67 17.75 9.09
CA GLY A 434 8.10 17.68 8.80
C GLY A 434 8.35 16.89 7.54
N TYR A 435 8.99 17.48 6.51
CA TYR A 435 9.37 16.82 5.28
C TYR A 435 10.64 17.38 4.65
N GLU A 436 11.22 16.65 3.73
CA GLU A 436 12.39 17.03 2.93
C GLU A 436 12.13 16.76 1.45
N THR A 437 12.06 17.81 0.64
CA THR A 437 12.08 17.68 -0.83
C THR A 437 13.47 17.26 -1.30
N LEU A 438 13.61 16.77 -2.54
CA LEU A 438 14.92 16.43 -3.06
C LEU A 438 15.86 17.66 -3.06
N LYS A 439 15.36 18.84 -3.40
CA LYS A 439 16.13 20.08 -3.29
C LYS A 439 16.63 20.35 -1.87
N SER A 440 15.72 20.35 -0.89
CA SER A 440 16.11 20.65 0.49
C SER A 440 17.09 19.62 1.06
N GLY A 441 16.92 18.35 0.72
CA GLY A 441 17.85 17.27 1.07
C GLY A 441 19.23 17.48 0.43
N MET A 442 19.29 17.78 -0.87
CA MET A 442 20.56 18.05 -1.57
C MET A 442 21.24 19.31 -1.08
N GLU A 443 20.52 20.39 -0.80
CA GLU A 443 21.10 21.62 -0.26
C GLU A 443 21.73 21.39 1.13
N LYS A 444 21.13 20.55 1.96
CA LYS A 444 21.68 20.16 3.26
C LYS A 444 22.93 19.28 3.13
N GLU A 445 22.90 18.30 2.22
CA GLU A 445 23.98 17.33 2.05
C GLU A 445 25.20 17.91 1.33
N PHE A 446 24.99 18.66 0.24
CA PHE A 446 26.06 19.21 -0.61
C PHE A 446 26.39 20.69 -0.32
N GLY A 447 25.50 21.39 0.37
CA GLY A 447 25.58 22.84 0.62
C GLY A 447 24.78 23.65 -0.39
N ALA A 448 23.92 24.56 0.11
CA ALA A 448 23.00 25.38 -0.72
C ALA A 448 23.70 26.20 -1.83
N GLY A 449 24.95 26.60 -1.63
CA GLY A 449 25.72 27.34 -2.63
C GLY A 449 26.16 26.50 -3.85
N ARG A 450 26.07 25.19 -3.77
CA ARG A 450 26.47 24.26 -4.86
C ARG A 450 25.29 23.71 -5.65
N VAL A 451 24.10 23.71 -5.10
CA VAL A 451 22.88 23.22 -5.72
C VAL A 451 22.11 24.38 -6.33
N ARG A 452 21.88 24.30 -7.64
CA ARG A 452 20.99 25.21 -8.36
C ARG A 452 19.78 24.40 -8.81
N CYS A 453 18.57 24.82 -8.42
CA CYS A 453 17.35 24.09 -8.70
C CYS A 453 16.44 24.81 -9.70
N TYR A 454 15.86 24.02 -10.60
CA TYR A 454 14.75 24.42 -11.47
C TYR A 454 13.70 23.29 -11.51
N ASN A 455 12.53 23.51 -10.91
CA ASN A 455 11.44 22.54 -10.82
C ASN A 455 10.33 22.70 -11.88
N GLY A 456 10.65 23.42 -12.98
CA GLY A 456 9.71 23.68 -14.08
C GLY A 456 9.88 22.75 -15.28
N HIS A 457 9.09 23.01 -16.31
CA HIS A 457 9.01 22.22 -17.54
C HIS A 457 9.61 22.92 -18.78
N GLU A 458 10.05 24.17 -18.65
CA GLU A 458 10.56 24.95 -19.79
C GLU A 458 11.98 24.52 -20.12
N VAL A 459 12.18 23.96 -21.34
CA VAL A 459 13.42 23.29 -21.76
C VAL A 459 14.59 24.27 -21.84
N GLY A 460 14.39 25.50 -22.35
CA GLY A 460 15.46 26.49 -22.50
C GLY A 460 16.05 26.91 -21.15
N THR A 461 15.21 27.13 -20.13
CA THR A 461 15.64 27.43 -18.77
C THR A 461 16.42 26.26 -18.16
N ALA A 462 15.95 25.04 -18.36
CA ALA A 462 16.64 23.83 -17.89
C ALA A 462 18.04 23.69 -18.51
N VAL A 463 18.15 23.86 -19.84
CA VAL A 463 19.43 23.81 -20.56
C VAL A 463 20.38 24.90 -20.07
N SER A 464 19.91 26.16 -19.96
CA SER A 464 20.74 27.28 -19.47
C SER A 464 21.28 27.05 -18.06
N LEU A 465 20.50 26.40 -17.18
CA LEU A 465 20.96 26.01 -15.84
C LEU A 465 22.02 24.90 -15.92
N ALA A 466 21.78 23.88 -16.74
CA ALA A 466 22.65 22.72 -16.93
C ALA A 466 24.01 23.11 -17.53
N GLU A 467 24.07 24.10 -18.45
CA GLU A 467 25.31 24.59 -19.05
C GLU A 467 26.31 25.10 -18.00
N ASN A 468 25.84 25.61 -16.87
CA ASN A 468 26.67 26.20 -15.82
C ASN A 468 27.01 25.23 -14.67
N ALA A 469 26.61 23.97 -14.78
CA ALA A 469 26.86 22.93 -13.77
C ALA A 469 27.98 21.97 -14.21
N ASP A 470 28.61 21.31 -13.25
CA ASP A 470 29.59 20.26 -13.50
C ASP A 470 28.89 18.89 -13.66
N ILE A 471 27.79 18.68 -12.90
CA ILE A 471 26.96 17.48 -12.93
C ILE A 471 25.48 17.87 -12.89
N ILE A 472 24.64 17.09 -13.56
CA ILE A 472 23.22 17.35 -13.68
C ILE A 472 22.45 16.21 -12.98
N VAL A 473 21.53 16.56 -12.11
CA VAL A 473 20.57 15.64 -11.49
C VAL A 473 19.19 15.97 -12.04
N LEU A 474 18.62 15.03 -12.80
CA LEU A 474 17.27 15.15 -13.35
C LEU A 474 16.27 14.46 -12.42
N ALA A 475 15.38 15.22 -11.81
CA ALA A 475 14.28 14.73 -10.97
C ALA A 475 13.01 14.60 -11.83
N LEU A 476 12.83 13.41 -12.38
CA LEU A 476 11.77 13.07 -13.32
C LEU A 476 10.72 12.18 -12.63
N GLY A 477 9.54 12.04 -13.24
CA GLY A 477 8.53 11.11 -12.76
C GLY A 477 7.11 11.62 -12.86
N GLY A 478 6.21 10.99 -12.11
CA GLY A 478 4.79 11.28 -12.07
C GLY A 478 4.33 12.02 -10.81
N SER A 479 3.02 12.03 -10.62
CA SER A 479 2.37 12.61 -9.46
C SER A 479 1.03 11.95 -9.19
N SER A 480 0.76 11.68 -7.90
CA SER A 480 -0.58 11.28 -7.41
C SER A 480 -1.23 12.41 -6.60
N SER A 481 -0.75 13.64 -6.76
CA SER A 481 -1.19 14.79 -5.97
C SER A 481 -2.63 15.18 -6.29
N ARG A 482 -3.52 15.06 -5.33
CA ARG A 482 -4.91 15.54 -5.37
C ARG A 482 -5.02 17.07 -5.22
N PHE A 483 -3.94 17.76 -4.82
CA PHE A 483 -3.96 19.16 -4.38
C PHE A 483 -3.90 20.18 -5.52
N LYS A 484 -3.85 19.74 -6.79
CA LYS A 484 -3.71 20.61 -7.96
C LYS A 484 -4.93 20.54 -8.89
N GLY A 485 -6.11 20.78 -8.32
CA GLY A 485 -7.37 20.95 -9.09
C GLY A 485 -8.03 19.65 -9.52
N ALA A 486 -7.76 18.53 -8.85
CA ALA A 486 -8.49 17.28 -9.07
C ALA A 486 -9.96 17.44 -8.69
N LEU A 487 -10.86 16.85 -9.49
CA LEU A 487 -12.27 16.64 -9.17
C LEU A 487 -12.45 15.18 -8.76
N PHE A 488 -13.53 14.89 -8.01
CA PHE A 488 -13.73 13.58 -7.42
C PHE A 488 -15.12 13.01 -7.69
N ASP A 489 -15.21 11.68 -7.75
CA ASP A 489 -16.44 10.93 -7.70
C ASP A 489 -16.96 10.82 -6.26
N GLU A 490 -18.15 10.24 -6.08
CA GLU A 490 -18.79 10.08 -4.77
C GLU A 490 -17.96 9.19 -3.83
N ASN A 491 -17.26 8.21 -4.37
CA ASN A 491 -16.35 7.34 -3.60
C ASN A 491 -14.94 7.93 -3.39
N GLY A 492 -14.68 9.15 -3.87
CA GLY A 492 -13.41 9.84 -3.69
C GLY A 492 -12.34 9.53 -4.74
N ALA A 493 -12.63 8.73 -5.77
CA ALA A 493 -11.75 8.52 -6.91
C ALA A 493 -11.58 9.81 -7.73
N ALA A 494 -10.39 10.08 -8.23
CA ALA A 494 -10.14 11.26 -9.05
C ALA A 494 -10.78 11.11 -10.44
N LYS A 495 -11.37 12.21 -10.95
CA LYS A 495 -11.96 12.29 -12.29
C LYS A 495 -10.94 12.77 -13.31
N VAL A 496 -10.86 12.07 -14.43
CA VAL A 496 -10.06 12.51 -15.58
C VAL A 496 -10.80 13.63 -16.31
N GLN A 497 -10.60 14.88 -15.88
CA GLN A 497 -11.17 16.06 -16.53
C GLN A 497 -10.11 17.18 -16.62
N GLY A 498 -9.89 17.70 -17.83
CA GLY A 498 -8.94 18.78 -18.06
C GLY A 498 -7.46 18.32 -18.07
N VAL A 499 -6.55 19.27 -17.89
CA VAL A 499 -5.11 19.00 -17.77
C VAL A 499 -4.81 18.80 -16.28
N LEU A 500 -4.70 17.54 -15.87
CA LEU A 500 -4.29 17.20 -14.51
C LEU A 500 -2.77 17.03 -14.43
N GLU A 501 -2.15 17.53 -13.38
CA GLU A 501 -0.74 17.21 -13.07
C GLU A 501 -0.59 15.85 -12.37
N MET A 502 -1.62 15.02 -12.40
CA MET A 502 -1.74 13.74 -11.77
C MET A 502 -1.82 12.64 -12.84
N ASP A 503 -1.00 11.60 -12.72
CA ASP A 503 -0.96 10.48 -13.66
C ASP A 503 -0.94 9.11 -12.95
N CYS A 504 -1.05 9.10 -11.62
CA CYS A 504 -1.19 7.92 -10.78
C CYS A 504 -2.16 8.24 -9.62
N GLY A 505 -2.60 7.24 -8.87
CA GLY A 505 -3.61 7.33 -7.83
C GLY A 505 -4.96 6.77 -8.28
N GLU A 506 -5.91 6.69 -7.37
CA GLU A 506 -7.23 6.13 -7.64
C GLU A 506 -8.02 6.95 -8.68
N GLY A 507 -8.52 6.26 -9.71
CA GLY A 507 -9.21 6.86 -10.86
C GLY A 507 -8.26 7.36 -11.97
N MET A 508 -6.94 7.26 -11.80
CA MET A 508 -5.93 7.77 -12.73
C MET A 508 -5.24 6.65 -13.51
N ASP A 509 -6.03 5.85 -14.21
CA ASP A 509 -5.53 4.82 -15.11
C ASP A 509 -4.94 5.44 -16.38
N THR A 510 -3.89 4.82 -16.93
CA THR A 510 -3.21 5.35 -18.12
C THR A 510 -3.11 4.31 -19.22
N ALA A 511 -3.28 4.72 -20.47
CA ALA A 511 -3.07 3.84 -21.62
C ALA A 511 -1.57 3.75 -22.02
N ARG A 512 -0.73 4.65 -21.54
CA ARG A 512 0.69 4.74 -21.89
C ARG A 512 1.54 4.75 -20.63
N LEU A 513 2.75 4.18 -20.71
CA LEU A 513 3.71 4.15 -19.61
C LEU A 513 4.89 5.10 -19.83
N GLN A 514 4.70 6.16 -20.58
CA GLN A 514 5.71 7.23 -20.77
C GLN A 514 5.63 8.23 -19.61
N LEU A 515 6.74 8.89 -19.32
CA LEU A 515 6.74 10.01 -18.37
C LEU A 515 5.75 11.10 -18.83
N PRO A 516 4.99 11.70 -17.89
CA PRO A 516 4.00 12.72 -18.22
C PRO A 516 4.64 14.03 -18.71
N GLY A 517 3.88 14.79 -19.50
CA GLY A 517 4.31 16.09 -20.03
C GLY A 517 5.45 15.99 -21.04
N ASN A 518 6.34 16.97 -21.02
CA ASN A 518 7.49 17.08 -21.94
C ASN A 518 8.82 16.60 -21.33
N GLN A 519 8.79 15.74 -20.31
CA GLN A 519 9.99 15.32 -19.58
C GLN A 519 11.00 14.58 -20.47
N ASN A 520 10.55 13.82 -21.48
CA ASN A 520 11.45 13.18 -22.44
C ASN A 520 12.18 14.20 -23.33
N GLU A 521 11.49 15.28 -23.73
CA GLU A 521 12.11 16.38 -24.48
C GLU A 521 13.16 17.12 -23.63
N LEU A 522 12.80 17.41 -22.38
CA LEU A 522 13.72 18.03 -21.41
C LEU A 522 14.96 17.15 -21.19
N PHE A 523 14.79 15.85 -20.99
CA PHE A 523 15.87 14.89 -20.84
C PHE A 523 16.80 14.90 -22.05
N THR A 524 16.24 14.77 -23.27
CA THR A 524 17.00 14.76 -24.51
C THR A 524 17.82 16.04 -24.71
N ALA A 525 17.23 17.21 -24.43
CA ALA A 525 17.89 18.50 -24.57
C ALA A 525 19.06 18.65 -23.57
N VAL A 526 18.90 18.17 -22.33
CA VAL A 526 19.96 18.22 -21.33
C VAL A 526 21.10 17.25 -21.66
N CYS A 527 20.81 16.02 -22.10
CA CYS A 527 21.82 15.04 -22.53
C CYS A 527 22.65 15.52 -23.72
N ALA A 528 22.07 16.36 -24.59
CA ALA A 528 22.81 16.97 -25.73
C ALA A 528 24.00 17.82 -25.29
N LEU A 529 24.06 18.30 -24.05
CA LEU A 529 25.18 19.04 -23.48
C LEU A 529 26.42 18.17 -23.21
N LYS A 530 26.30 16.86 -23.27
CA LYS A 530 27.39 15.88 -23.02
C LYS A 530 28.11 16.07 -21.69
N LYS A 531 27.36 16.42 -20.65
CA LYS A 531 27.81 16.49 -19.28
C LYS A 531 27.29 15.25 -18.52
N PRO A 532 27.87 14.88 -17.36
CA PRO A 532 27.35 13.79 -16.54
C PRO A 532 25.90 14.02 -16.12
N VAL A 533 25.02 13.08 -16.43
CA VAL A 533 23.58 13.12 -16.13
C VAL A 533 23.21 11.98 -15.21
N ILE A 534 22.68 12.31 -14.03
CA ILE A 534 22.08 11.40 -13.09
C ILE A 534 20.57 11.56 -13.14
N SER A 535 19.84 10.54 -13.57
CA SER A 535 18.38 10.54 -13.54
C SER A 535 17.85 9.92 -12.26
N VAL A 536 16.99 10.63 -11.57
CA VAL A 536 16.22 10.17 -10.40
C VAL A 536 14.75 10.16 -10.79
N VAL A 537 14.18 8.97 -11.00
CA VAL A 537 12.77 8.79 -11.35
C VAL A 537 11.95 8.59 -10.09
N ILE A 538 11.08 9.54 -9.76
CA ILE A 538 10.17 9.49 -8.60
C ILE A 538 8.77 9.22 -9.12
N ALA A 539 8.20 8.02 -8.81
CA ALA A 539 7.05 7.50 -9.55
C ALA A 539 6.10 6.64 -8.71
N GLY A 540 4.82 6.71 -9.00
CA GLY A 540 3.81 5.80 -8.43
C GLY A 540 3.62 4.50 -9.21
N ARG A 541 4.28 4.36 -10.35
CA ARG A 541 4.18 3.20 -11.25
C ARG A 541 5.49 2.93 -12.00
N PRO A 542 5.72 1.71 -12.54
CA PRO A 542 6.81 1.46 -13.47
C PRO A 542 6.54 2.14 -14.82
N TYR A 543 7.44 3.03 -15.23
CA TYR A 543 7.41 3.66 -16.56
C TYR A 543 8.27 2.91 -17.56
N ALA A 544 7.90 3.00 -18.86
CA ALA A 544 8.73 2.59 -19.97
C ALA A 544 9.68 3.75 -20.32
N ILE A 545 10.95 3.63 -19.92
CA ILE A 545 11.95 4.69 -19.99
C ILE A 545 13.25 4.24 -20.68
N PRO A 546 13.19 3.58 -21.86
CA PRO A 546 14.40 3.00 -22.49
C PRO A 546 15.45 4.06 -22.83
N GLU A 547 15.07 5.25 -23.31
CA GLU A 547 15.99 6.33 -23.66
C GLU A 547 16.72 6.88 -22.40
N ILE A 548 15.99 7.05 -21.29
CA ILE A 548 16.58 7.50 -20.02
C ILE A 548 17.55 6.46 -19.47
N ALA A 549 17.21 5.18 -19.54
CA ALA A 549 18.08 4.09 -19.12
C ALA A 549 19.37 4.02 -19.98
N GLN A 550 19.26 4.26 -21.27
CA GLN A 550 20.38 4.25 -22.19
C GLN A 550 21.32 5.44 -21.97
N ASP A 551 20.79 6.67 -21.95
CA ASP A 551 21.56 7.91 -22.10
C ASP A 551 21.93 8.58 -20.76
N SER A 552 21.40 8.12 -19.62
CA SER A 552 21.87 8.55 -18.29
C SER A 552 23.19 7.88 -17.92
N ASP A 553 24.10 8.62 -17.28
CA ASP A 553 25.33 8.05 -16.69
C ASP A 553 25.03 7.32 -15.36
N ALA A 554 24.00 7.74 -14.63
CA ALA A 554 23.42 6.97 -13.54
C ALA A 554 21.89 7.08 -13.51
N LEU A 555 21.22 6.00 -13.09
CA LEU A 555 19.78 5.93 -13.02
C LEU A 555 19.36 5.37 -11.64
N LEU A 556 18.64 6.19 -10.89
CA LEU A 556 17.96 5.78 -9.66
C LEU A 556 16.44 5.76 -9.93
N TYR A 557 15.79 4.69 -9.45
CA TYR A 557 14.33 4.60 -9.45
C TYR A 557 13.82 4.65 -8.00
N ALA A 558 13.12 5.71 -7.66
CA ALA A 558 12.53 5.93 -6.35
C ALA A 558 11.01 5.94 -6.51
N PHE A 559 10.35 4.89 -6.09
CA PHE A 559 8.89 4.93 -5.94
C PHE A 559 8.56 5.92 -4.82
N TYR A 560 7.48 6.67 -4.91
CA TYR A 560 7.21 7.78 -3.97
C TYR A 560 7.77 7.50 -2.57
N PRO A 561 8.90 8.12 -2.21
CA PRO A 561 9.70 7.71 -1.05
C PRO A 561 9.20 8.31 0.27
N GLY A 562 8.03 8.96 0.26
CA GLY A 562 7.42 9.54 1.44
C GLY A 562 8.05 10.87 1.89
N PRO A 563 7.65 11.39 3.07
CA PRO A 563 8.03 12.72 3.53
C PRO A 563 9.53 12.96 3.65
N MET A 564 10.31 11.93 3.98
CA MET A 564 11.76 12.02 4.16
C MET A 564 12.55 11.60 2.92
N GLY A 565 11.86 11.39 1.79
CA GLY A 565 12.43 10.88 0.55
C GLY A 565 13.55 11.72 -0.02
N GLY A 566 13.40 13.04 -0.02
CA GLY A 566 14.44 13.95 -0.52
C GLY A 566 15.75 13.87 0.25
N LYS A 567 15.69 13.75 1.58
CA LYS A 567 16.86 13.49 2.42
C LYS A 567 17.50 12.15 2.09
N ALA A 568 16.68 11.09 2.03
CA ALA A 568 17.15 9.75 1.75
C ALA A 568 17.90 9.67 0.41
N ILE A 569 17.32 10.23 -0.66
CA ILE A 569 17.94 10.26 -1.99
C ILE A 569 19.25 11.08 -1.97
N ALA A 570 19.26 12.25 -1.32
CA ALA A 570 20.47 13.07 -1.24
C ALA A 570 21.62 12.36 -0.52
N GLU A 571 21.35 11.63 0.57
CA GLU A 571 22.34 10.84 1.30
C GLU A 571 22.88 9.67 0.48
N LEU A 572 22.07 9.09 -0.42
CA LEU A 572 22.54 8.08 -1.38
C LEU A 572 23.41 8.71 -2.45
N LEU A 573 22.98 9.83 -3.05
CA LEU A 573 23.75 10.52 -4.08
C LEU A 573 25.14 10.97 -3.59
N SER A 574 25.28 11.33 -2.31
CA SER A 574 26.55 11.73 -1.71
C SER A 574 27.45 10.54 -1.31
N GLY A 575 26.91 9.32 -1.29
CA GLY A 575 27.63 8.15 -0.82
C GLY A 575 27.73 8.05 0.73
N LYS A 576 26.93 8.83 1.46
CA LYS A 576 26.81 8.66 2.91
C LYS A 576 26.23 7.28 3.28
N TYR A 577 25.36 6.76 2.41
CA TYR A 577 24.86 5.39 2.40
C TYR A 577 24.95 4.81 0.99
N ALA A 578 25.08 3.49 0.88
CA ALA A 578 24.96 2.81 -0.39
C ALA A 578 23.48 2.51 -0.71
N PRO A 579 23.04 2.63 -1.98
CA PRO A 579 21.72 2.15 -2.40
C PRO A 579 21.56 0.65 -2.16
N SER A 580 20.41 0.23 -1.65
CA SER A 580 20.15 -1.18 -1.36
C SER A 580 18.74 -1.64 -1.78
N GLY A 581 17.97 -0.78 -2.42
CA GLY A 581 16.68 -1.12 -2.99
C GLY A 581 16.82 -2.12 -4.14
N ARG A 582 15.77 -2.93 -4.35
CA ARG A 582 15.63 -3.84 -5.49
C ARG A 582 14.26 -3.61 -6.12
N LEU A 583 14.17 -3.72 -7.44
CA LEU A 583 12.90 -3.54 -8.13
C LEU A 583 11.84 -4.53 -7.64
N PRO A 584 10.71 -4.07 -7.12
CA PRO A 584 9.61 -4.93 -6.72
C PRO A 584 8.69 -5.29 -7.91
N VAL A 585 8.96 -4.70 -9.07
CA VAL A 585 8.23 -4.88 -10.34
C VAL A 585 9.19 -4.82 -11.51
N SER A 586 8.86 -5.51 -12.58
CA SER A 586 9.59 -5.40 -13.85
C SER A 586 9.24 -4.09 -14.58
N LEU A 587 10.23 -3.42 -15.16
CA LEU A 587 10.04 -2.22 -15.98
C LEU A 587 9.94 -2.63 -17.45
N PRO A 588 8.81 -2.33 -18.15
CA PRO A 588 8.67 -2.63 -19.56
C PRO A 588 9.51 -1.67 -20.43
N ARG A 589 9.87 -2.12 -21.64
CA ARG A 589 10.42 -1.21 -22.68
C ARG A 589 9.31 -0.40 -23.37
N ASN A 590 8.12 -1.00 -23.44
CA ASN A 590 6.94 -0.41 -24.08
C ASN A 590 5.66 -0.99 -23.48
N CYS A 591 4.59 -0.21 -23.40
CA CYS A 591 3.29 -0.69 -22.90
C CYS A 591 2.69 -1.84 -23.74
N GLY A 592 3.09 -1.99 -25.00
CA GLY A 592 2.69 -3.11 -25.86
C GLY A 592 3.22 -4.48 -25.42
N GLN A 593 4.21 -4.51 -24.50
CA GLN A 593 4.74 -5.77 -23.94
C GLN A 593 3.85 -6.38 -22.87
N LEU A 594 2.95 -5.60 -22.26
CA LEU A 594 2.18 -6.05 -21.10
C LEU A 594 1.37 -7.31 -21.38
N PRO A 595 1.32 -8.26 -20.44
CA PRO A 595 1.93 -8.26 -19.10
C PRO A 595 3.43 -8.63 -19.10
N VAL A 596 4.23 -8.11 -18.14
CA VAL A 596 5.71 -8.27 -18.09
C VAL A 596 6.25 -8.79 -16.75
N TYR A 597 5.45 -9.36 -15.89
CA TYR A 597 5.93 -9.85 -14.59
C TYR A 597 6.94 -11.01 -14.74
N TYR A 598 7.94 -11.06 -13.87
CA TYR A 598 9.07 -11.98 -13.95
C TYR A 598 8.70 -13.47 -13.79
N ASN A 599 7.58 -13.75 -13.08
CA ASN A 599 7.11 -15.10 -12.75
C ASN A 599 6.03 -15.62 -13.74
N HIS A 600 6.12 -15.21 -15.00
CA HIS A 600 5.26 -15.73 -16.06
C HIS A 600 5.51 -17.22 -16.30
N THR A 601 4.55 -17.91 -16.93
CA THR A 601 4.73 -19.31 -17.33
C THR A 601 5.71 -19.44 -18.49
N VAL A 602 6.48 -20.54 -18.53
CA VAL A 602 7.49 -20.77 -19.60
C VAL A 602 6.87 -20.95 -20.98
N SER A 603 5.56 -21.17 -21.08
CA SER A 603 4.83 -21.22 -22.36
C SER A 603 4.66 -19.85 -23.01
N TYR A 604 4.89 -18.79 -22.25
CA TYR A 604 4.93 -17.42 -22.72
C TYR A 604 6.39 -17.09 -23.10
N PRO A 605 6.76 -17.20 -24.39
CA PRO A 605 8.13 -16.90 -24.81
C PRO A 605 8.33 -15.40 -24.72
N ALA A 606 8.62 -14.96 -23.52
CA ALA A 606 8.63 -13.62 -23.07
C ALA A 606 9.09 -12.63 -24.14
N MET A 607 8.12 -11.96 -24.76
CA MET A 607 8.36 -10.67 -25.35
C MET A 607 9.30 -10.67 -26.56
N HIS A 608 9.11 -11.65 -27.44
CA HIS A 608 9.73 -11.68 -28.75
C HIS A 608 8.88 -10.92 -29.78
N TYR A 609 8.99 -9.61 -29.78
CA TYR A 609 8.37 -8.76 -30.79
C TYR A 609 9.38 -8.48 -31.92
N CYS A 610 8.91 -8.42 -33.15
CA CYS A 610 9.78 -8.21 -34.32
C CYS A 610 10.30 -6.77 -34.47
N ASP A 611 9.67 -5.84 -33.78
CA ASP A 611 9.90 -4.39 -33.86
C ASP A 611 10.51 -3.78 -32.59
N MET A 612 10.97 -4.63 -31.66
CA MET A 612 11.51 -4.18 -30.39
C MET A 612 12.61 -5.12 -29.88
N GLU A 613 13.54 -4.59 -29.10
CA GLU A 613 14.54 -5.38 -28.38
C GLU A 613 13.87 -6.36 -27.41
N GLN A 614 14.38 -7.58 -27.36
CA GLN A 614 13.81 -8.67 -26.55
C GLN A 614 13.96 -8.42 -25.04
N GLY A 615 13.01 -8.94 -24.27
CA GLY A 615 13.00 -8.85 -22.83
C GLY A 615 12.52 -7.51 -22.27
N VAL A 616 12.40 -7.42 -20.96
CA VAL A 616 12.05 -6.18 -20.25
C VAL A 616 13.23 -5.22 -20.18
N LEU A 617 12.99 -3.98 -19.83
CA LEU A 617 14.05 -3.00 -19.60
C LEU A 617 14.88 -3.35 -18.36
N TYR A 618 14.19 -3.63 -17.25
CA TYR A 618 14.76 -4.17 -16.01
C TYR A 618 13.77 -5.17 -15.40
N THR A 619 14.29 -6.24 -14.78
CA THR A 619 13.43 -7.27 -14.20
C THR A 619 13.29 -7.11 -12.67
N PHE A 620 12.25 -7.71 -12.12
CA PHE A 620 12.07 -7.87 -10.67
C PHE A 620 13.36 -8.33 -9.99
N GLY A 621 13.68 -7.73 -8.84
CA GLY A 621 14.85 -8.08 -8.03
C GLY A 621 16.17 -7.42 -8.46
N GLU A 622 16.20 -6.70 -9.59
CA GLU A 622 17.37 -5.92 -10.00
C GLU A 622 17.60 -4.69 -9.14
N GLY A 623 18.84 -4.28 -9.05
CA GLY A 623 19.34 -3.11 -8.34
C GLY A 623 20.74 -3.37 -7.82
N MET A 624 21.55 -2.34 -7.69
CA MET A 624 22.95 -2.44 -7.27
C MET A 624 23.25 -1.51 -6.10
N GLY A 625 24.31 -1.84 -5.35
CA GLY A 625 24.95 -0.96 -4.38
C GLY A 625 26.20 -0.29 -4.98
N TYR A 626 26.97 0.37 -4.11
CA TYR A 626 28.25 0.97 -4.52
C TYR A 626 29.43 0.03 -4.40
N SER A 627 29.29 -1.04 -3.64
CA SER A 627 30.37 -1.99 -3.38
C SER A 627 30.25 -3.25 -4.24
N HIS A 628 31.40 -3.80 -4.62
CA HIS A 628 31.46 -5.14 -5.19
C HIS A 628 31.34 -6.20 -4.06
N MET A 629 30.29 -7.00 -4.11
CA MET A 629 30.08 -8.15 -3.20
C MET A 629 30.62 -9.43 -3.83
N GLU A 630 31.45 -10.17 -3.06
CA GLU A 630 31.93 -11.49 -3.41
C GLU A 630 31.26 -12.54 -2.52
N TYR A 631 30.80 -13.62 -3.13
CA TYR A 631 30.10 -14.71 -2.44
C TYR A 631 30.94 -15.98 -2.48
N VAL A 632 31.18 -16.60 -1.32
CA VAL A 632 32.01 -17.81 -1.19
C VAL A 632 31.37 -18.83 -0.26
N ASP A 633 31.82 -20.08 -0.38
CA ASP A 633 31.43 -21.20 0.48
C ASP A 633 29.89 -21.40 0.54
N ILE A 634 29.21 -21.19 -0.59
CA ILE A 634 27.78 -21.37 -0.67
C ILE A 634 27.45 -22.84 -0.70
N CYS A 635 26.53 -23.27 0.15
CA CYS A 635 26.01 -24.63 0.15
C CYS A 635 24.50 -24.65 0.44
N LEU A 636 23.83 -25.62 -0.18
CA LEU A 636 22.44 -25.93 0.06
C LEU A 636 22.31 -27.20 0.88
N LYS A 637 21.55 -27.20 1.95
CA LYS A 637 21.27 -28.38 2.79
C LYS A 637 19.77 -28.58 2.90
N LYS A 638 19.33 -29.82 2.73
CA LYS A 638 17.95 -30.23 2.98
C LYS A 638 17.89 -30.96 4.32
N GLN A 639 17.08 -30.48 5.24
CA GLN A 639 16.84 -31.09 6.54
C GLN A 639 15.33 -31.29 6.75
N GLN A 640 14.86 -32.52 6.69
CA GLN A 640 13.42 -32.87 6.76
C GLN A 640 12.59 -32.03 5.75
N ASP A 641 11.76 -31.12 6.27
CA ASP A 641 10.87 -30.25 5.49
C ASP A 641 11.42 -28.82 5.31
N VAL A 642 12.71 -28.61 5.55
CA VAL A 642 13.37 -27.31 5.46
C VAL A 642 14.57 -27.38 4.54
N TRP A 643 14.71 -26.37 3.68
CA TRP A 643 15.91 -26.16 2.86
C TRP A 643 16.66 -24.95 3.40
N ILE A 644 17.96 -25.09 3.59
CA ILE A 644 18.82 -24.06 4.17
C ILE A 644 19.95 -23.77 3.18
N ILE A 645 20.01 -22.54 2.68
CA ILE A 645 21.15 -22.06 1.92
C ILE A 645 22.01 -21.17 2.80
N SER A 646 23.30 -21.45 2.86
CA SER A 646 24.25 -20.71 3.69
C SER A 646 25.53 -20.41 2.92
N GLY A 647 26.26 -19.37 3.36
CA GLY A 647 27.52 -18.96 2.75
C GLY A 647 28.12 -17.74 3.45
N ILE A 648 29.08 -17.11 2.79
CA ILE A 648 29.77 -15.91 3.27
C ILE A 648 29.66 -14.84 2.17
N VAL A 649 29.25 -13.63 2.53
CA VAL A 649 29.32 -12.45 1.69
C VAL A 649 30.49 -11.57 2.16
N LYS A 650 31.33 -11.10 1.21
CA LYS A 650 32.47 -10.21 1.44
C LYS A 650 32.26 -8.90 0.71
N ASN A 651 32.36 -7.79 1.42
CA ASN A 651 32.34 -6.46 0.83
C ASN A 651 33.77 -6.06 0.41
N LYS A 652 34.02 -5.96 -0.88
CA LYS A 652 35.34 -5.58 -1.47
C LYS A 652 35.45 -4.07 -1.72
N GLY A 653 34.38 -3.32 -1.41
CA GLY A 653 34.34 -1.88 -1.58
C GLY A 653 34.89 -1.11 -0.38
N ASN A 654 34.81 0.20 -0.47
CA ASN A 654 35.30 1.16 0.53
C ASN A 654 34.16 1.87 1.31
N ILE A 655 32.91 1.43 1.11
CA ILE A 655 31.72 1.91 1.78
C ILE A 655 30.94 0.71 2.37
N ASP A 656 30.26 0.91 3.49
CA ASP A 656 29.32 -0.06 4.03
C ASP A 656 28.18 -0.27 3.04
N ASP A 657 27.82 -1.52 2.77
CA ASP A 657 26.79 -1.82 1.78
C ASP A 657 25.94 -3.02 2.21
N THR A 658 24.82 -3.27 1.50
CA THR A 658 23.88 -4.33 1.83
C THR A 658 23.67 -5.26 0.65
N ALA A 659 23.99 -6.53 0.82
CA ALA A 659 23.58 -7.60 -0.09
C ALA A 659 22.09 -7.91 0.14
N VAL A 660 21.30 -8.01 -0.93
CA VAL A 660 19.89 -8.41 -0.88
C VAL A 660 19.75 -9.73 -1.61
N LEU A 661 19.95 -10.81 -0.85
CA LEU A 661 19.92 -12.17 -1.36
C LEU A 661 18.49 -12.62 -1.60
N GLN A 662 18.21 -13.17 -2.76
CA GLN A 662 16.91 -13.62 -3.21
C GLN A 662 17.00 -15.09 -3.63
N CYS A 663 16.22 -15.96 -2.98
CA CYS A 663 16.15 -17.37 -3.31
C CYS A 663 14.92 -17.63 -4.17
N TYR A 664 15.15 -18.21 -5.34
CA TYR A 664 14.08 -18.59 -6.26
C TYR A 664 14.03 -20.11 -6.43
N ARG A 665 12.82 -20.63 -6.58
CA ARG A 665 12.64 -21.97 -7.14
C ARG A 665 12.43 -21.88 -8.64
N LYS A 666 12.97 -22.87 -9.39
CA LYS A 666 12.68 -23.11 -10.79
C LYS A 666 12.22 -24.55 -10.94
N VAL A 667 10.97 -24.75 -11.28
CA VAL A 667 10.41 -26.09 -11.46
C VAL A 667 10.93 -26.72 -12.73
N LEU A 668 11.43 -27.94 -12.65
CA LEU A 668 12.05 -28.66 -13.77
C LEU A 668 11.02 -29.51 -14.56
N SER A 669 10.03 -30.05 -13.85
CA SER A 669 8.99 -30.89 -14.46
C SER A 669 7.79 -30.98 -13.53
N GLY A 670 6.58 -31.13 -14.08
CA GLY A 670 5.34 -31.24 -13.34
C GLY A 670 4.15 -31.51 -14.25
N GLU A 671 2.95 -31.55 -13.69
CA GLU A 671 1.70 -31.73 -14.42
C GLU A 671 1.19 -30.43 -15.05
N LEU A 672 1.66 -29.28 -14.53
CA LEU A 672 1.28 -27.95 -15.00
C LEU A 672 2.48 -27.26 -15.66
N VAL A 673 2.21 -26.35 -16.59
CA VAL A 673 3.24 -25.50 -17.18
C VAL A 673 3.96 -24.74 -16.06
N PRO A 674 5.29 -24.90 -15.88
CA PRO A 674 5.98 -24.21 -14.81
C PRO A 674 6.11 -22.71 -15.07
N ARG A 675 6.32 -21.94 -14.00
CA ARG A 675 6.73 -20.53 -14.08
C ARG A 675 8.24 -20.46 -14.35
N GLU A 676 8.71 -19.35 -14.92
CA GLU A 676 10.13 -19.15 -15.23
C GLU A 676 10.99 -19.27 -13.95
N ARG A 677 10.60 -18.60 -12.89
CA ARG A 677 11.09 -18.74 -11.52
C ARG A 677 10.12 -18.10 -10.55
N GLU A 678 10.22 -18.41 -9.27
CA GLU A 678 9.34 -17.90 -8.22
C GLU A 678 10.16 -17.64 -6.96
N LEU A 679 10.05 -16.44 -6.39
CA LEU A 679 10.69 -16.08 -5.13
C LEU A 679 10.11 -16.94 -3.99
N VAL A 680 11.00 -17.54 -3.16
CA VAL A 680 10.62 -18.38 -2.04
C VAL A 680 11.24 -17.95 -0.71
N ALA A 681 12.29 -17.15 -0.75
CA ALA A 681 12.90 -16.52 0.41
C ALA A 681 13.79 -15.36 -0.02
N PHE A 682 14.06 -14.44 0.89
CA PHE A 682 15.03 -13.37 0.72
C PHE A 682 15.64 -12.96 2.06
N SER A 683 16.81 -12.31 2.00
CA SER A 683 17.50 -11.81 3.20
C SER A 683 18.34 -10.58 2.87
N ARG A 684 18.32 -9.60 3.76
CA ARG A 684 19.18 -8.42 3.70
C ARG A 684 20.37 -8.61 4.62
N ILE A 685 21.57 -8.40 4.10
CA ILE A 685 22.81 -8.61 4.84
C ILE A 685 23.67 -7.37 4.72
N LYS A 686 23.66 -6.55 5.76
CA LYS A 686 24.57 -5.40 5.84
C LYS A 686 25.97 -5.89 6.13
N VAL A 687 26.95 -5.47 5.31
CA VAL A 687 28.37 -5.82 5.41
C VAL A 687 29.20 -4.56 5.42
N GLU A 688 29.96 -4.35 6.47
CA GLU A 688 30.86 -3.20 6.59
C GLU A 688 31.96 -3.26 5.51
N LYS A 689 32.46 -2.11 5.09
CA LYS A 689 33.55 -2.00 4.09
C LYS A 689 34.73 -2.87 4.46
N GLY A 690 35.24 -3.62 3.48
CA GLY A 690 36.40 -4.48 3.65
C GLY A 690 36.21 -5.69 4.58
N SER A 691 34.99 -5.94 5.07
CA SER A 691 34.65 -7.03 5.96
C SER A 691 33.88 -8.15 5.28
N GLN A 692 33.57 -9.21 6.03
CA GLN A 692 32.76 -10.33 5.58
C GLN A 692 31.73 -10.73 6.64
N LYS A 693 30.61 -11.33 6.20
CA LYS A 693 29.54 -11.81 7.06
C LYS A 693 28.97 -13.13 6.55
N ALA A 694 28.76 -14.07 7.46
CA ALA A 694 28.08 -15.33 7.15
C ALA A 694 26.56 -15.05 7.01
N PHE A 695 25.90 -15.81 6.15
CA PHE A 695 24.45 -15.78 5.98
C PHE A 695 23.87 -17.20 6.02
N GLU A 696 22.62 -17.26 6.43
CA GLU A 696 21.77 -18.45 6.37
C GLU A 696 20.35 -18.01 5.99
N ILE A 697 19.77 -18.66 4.99
CA ILE A 697 18.39 -18.39 4.51
C ILE A 697 17.64 -19.71 4.57
N VAL A 698 16.55 -19.70 5.31
CA VAL A 698 15.68 -20.87 5.55
C VAL A 698 14.46 -20.81 4.63
N MET A 699 14.16 -21.92 3.98
CA MET A 699 13.03 -22.09 3.07
C MET A 699 12.21 -23.30 3.50
N ASP A 700 10.97 -23.11 3.91
CA ASP A 700 10.06 -24.18 4.28
C ASP A 700 9.61 -24.99 3.06
N ALA A 701 9.37 -26.29 3.23
CA ALA A 701 8.90 -27.17 2.17
C ALA A 701 7.56 -26.73 1.55
N ASP A 702 6.71 -26.07 2.33
CA ASP A 702 5.44 -25.53 1.84
C ASP A 702 5.61 -24.49 0.73
N LYS A 703 6.73 -23.79 0.69
CA LYS A 703 7.08 -22.85 -0.39
C LYS A 703 7.34 -23.54 -1.74
N PHE A 704 7.46 -24.86 -1.76
CA PHE A 704 7.69 -25.68 -2.95
C PHE A 704 6.43 -26.41 -3.43
N ARG A 705 5.25 -26.13 -2.82
CA ARG A 705 3.97 -26.70 -3.22
C ARG A 705 3.34 -25.88 -4.35
N TYR A 706 2.66 -26.59 -5.26
CA TYR A 706 1.79 -26.02 -6.29
C TYR A 706 0.35 -26.30 -5.98
N PHE A 707 -0.51 -25.36 -6.33
CA PHE A 707 -1.93 -25.58 -6.37
C PHE A 707 -2.30 -26.40 -7.63
N ASN A 708 -3.06 -27.46 -7.47
CA ASN A 708 -3.73 -28.18 -8.55
C ASN A 708 -5.09 -28.71 -8.08
N GLU A 709 -5.93 -29.20 -9.02
CA GLU A 709 -7.27 -29.71 -8.72
C GLU A 709 -7.31 -30.86 -7.69
N SER A 710 -6.22 -31.59 -7.53
CA SER A 710 -6.08 -32.71 -6.58
C SER A 710 -5.38 -32.32 -5.27
N GLY A 711 -5.13 -31.02 -5.04
CA GLY A 711 -4.41 -30.48 -3.89
C GLY A 711 -2.95 -30.11 -4.18
N ALA A 712 -2.26 -29.55 -3.17
CA ALA A 712 -0.89 -29.10 -3.33
C ALA A 712 0.10 -30.26 -3.49
N LYS A 713 0.93 -30.21 -4.51
CA LYS A 713 2.03 -31.17 -4.77
C LYS A 713 3.37 -30.49 -4.76
N ILE A 714 4.42 -31.23 -4.35
CA ILE A 714 5.82 -30.80 -4.44
C ILE A 714 6.43 -31.37 -5.70
N TYR A 715 7.02 -30.50 -6.54
CA TYR A 715 7.70 -30.90 -7.75
C TYR A 715 9.22 -30.78 -7.63
N LYS A 716 9.93 -31.52 -8.49
CA LYS A 716 11.38 -31.40 -8.59
C LYS A 716 11.73 -29.98 -9.05
N SER A 717 12.50 -29.26 -8.25
CA SER A 717 12.89 -27.88 -8.50
C SER A 717 14.36 -27.68 -8.33
N LYS A 718 14.94 -26.71 -9.04
CA LYS A 718 16.24 -26.13 -8.74
C LYS A 718 16.04 -24.90 -7.83
N ILE A 719 17.04 -24.63 -7.00
CA ILE A 719 17.15 -23.42 -6.20
C ILE A 719 18.17 -22.50 -6.85
N LEU A 720 17.80 -21.27 -7.06
CA LEU A 720 18.67 -20.20 -7.54
C LEU A 720 18.84 -19.19 -6.40
N LEU A 721 20.09 -18.90 -6.02
CA LEU A 721 20.40 -17.74 -5.18
C LEU A 721 20.86 -16.61 -6.07
N MET A 722 20.23 -15.47 -5.95
CA MET A 722 20.50 -14.29 -6.78
C MET A 722 20.79 -13.05 -5.91
N ASP A 723 21.59 -12.14 -6.43
CA ASP A 723 21.70 -10.76 -5.99
C ASP A 723 21.88 -9.85 -7.20
N SER A 724 21.29 -8.66 -7.14
CA SER A 724 21.42 -7.65 -8.20
C SER A 724 21.06 -8.18 -9.59
N GLY A 725 20.06 -9.06 -9.68
CA GLY A 725 19.63 -9.69 -10.93
C GLY A 725 20.55 -10.81 -11.45
N LYS A 726 21.63 -11.16 -10.74
CA LYS A 726 22.61 -12.18 -11.16
C LYS A 726 22.50 -13.44 -10.33
N ILE A 727 22.57 -14.61 -10.99
CA ILE A 727 22.67 -15.90 -10.30
C ILE A 727 24.09 -16.01 -9.70
N ILE A 728 24.16 -16.20 -8.39
CA ILE A 728 25.40 -16.40 -7.64
C ILE A 728 25.60 -17.86 -7.20
N PHE A 729 24.51 -18.65 -7.18
CA PHE A 729 24.53 -20.08 -6.91
C PHE A 729 23.28 -20.75 -7.51
N GLU A 730 23.43 -21.99 -7.98
CA GLU A 730 22.36 -22.82 -8.55
C GLU A 730 22.58 -24.29 -8.16
N GLU A 731 21.52 -24.95 -7.63
CA GLU A 731 21.54 -26.39 -7.28
C GLU A 731 20.14 -27.05 -7.45
#